data_9a570fbe448d08f00df545476a910de4
#
_entry.id   9a570fbe448d08f00df545476a910de4
#
_cell.length_a   1.000
_cell.length_b   1.000
_cell.length_c   1.000
_cell.angle_alpha   90.00
_cell.angle_beta   90.00
_cell.angle_gamma   90.00
#
_symmetry.space_group_name_H-M   'P 1'
#
loop_
_entity.id
_entity.type
_entity.pdbx_description
1 polymer ?
#
loop_
_entity_poly.entity_id
_entity_poly.type
_entity_poly.pdbx_seq_one_letter_code
_entity_poly.pdbx_strand_id
1 'polypeptide(L)'
;MSLKISISLFPLYFSLLIFSSLLSILNSQIIGIDLGSEFFKVSITLPHQNKYYMVENLQSKIKTNTAIFLRNTDRIYESEVLIKKLKNPKNSFTFLSKYLGSTKNSNKIENYFQKYFYNYDYTFDNETSAINFKVKFVNEEENIVETNFPLEALYGMLFRYIKKISEKYYLDNFVKNEQDKMNINKNKNIIEYCSLTVPSYYTYKQRLAITFSVYLTDMTLLGIVNDNTAAAFYYFKRNFDINNYNKEPKDNKDNKENKQIYFIYINIGSSNTQITLVAYDKEYMHVIEDVSDSDLGGHVFTRNLVYKICQIIGIDEKNLDINLYNKLYQYASKFKETLSANKEVHMNFALDNKNYKGVLTRDDFNEVNKKEFEKIPKLLDELFLKANKTLKDISQFELIGGSIRIPEIQNVIRDYIGEENNDLIGTHLNGDDSVAIGAAYSIRWRKKILETIPYNISMEIISAENETIIKNRSVIFDTKTLYDERNMVEIVYDKNLKVDVYEKDVKLFRCDFNTVTKEIKKYIKTMNKYKNSTFTKIPKIQFEFHITKLGRINLMAQLIFNVRSYVGLNITNDFGRNYNTYDYIAPYSKEEIEEINNQLNETLNPNSTYLERDLLKKKLKKGTYTDEDVGIKIDFDIIDQEPKSFTEKDIEYWKRKLDFYEKREKDERKIIELRNELETMIYEKQNFLESNNVKELATDEEYSTLVKLIKETKDWFEEEGSYTRNISLLDSKIKLVNEEFSKINARAILKKERDLAFEKFLILIKNNQKQYLKEYKQSKPWTEFFYDDDYIPRIKQLNDTLTEKMEKQNKLKTYEEPIINKEEIENDTKEVENLYKKMINLPCPIHPHQRENIKLEDLFNFL
;
A
#
# COMPACT_ATOMS: atom_id res chain seq x y z
N MET A 1 11.98 -45.21 16.47
CA MET A 1 11.57 -44.13 17.41
C MET A 1 11.82 -42.70 16.84
N SER A 2 12.68 -42.52 15.88
CA SER A 2 12.99 -41.21 15.29
C SER A 2 11.98 -40.67 14.21
N LEU A 3 11.22 -41.52 13.55
CA LEU A 3 10.24 -41.08 12.53
C LEU A 3 8.87 -40.66 13.10
N LYS A 4 8.51 -41.10 14.28
CA LYS A 4 7.22 -40.72 14.92
C LYS A 4 7.28 -39.33 15.60
N ILE A 5 8.48 -38.82 15.90
CA ILE A 5 8.65 -37.49 16.51
C ILE A 5 8.57 -36.37 15.46
N SER A 6 8.94 -36.66 14.20
CA SER A 6 8.88 -35.64 13.14
C SER A 6 7.47 -35.35 12.65
N ILE A 7 6.54 -36.33 12.70
CA ILE A 7 5.13 -36.15 12.26
C ILE A 7 4.31 -35.36 13.28
N SER A 8 4.65 -35.42 14.58
CA SER A 8 3.96 -34.65 15.60
C SER A 8 4.41 -33.18 15.72
N LEU A 9 5.59 -32.83 15.19
CA LEU A 9 6.13 -31.46 15.21
C LEU A 9 5.69 -30.62 14.00
N PHE A 10 5.30 -31.26 12.91
CA PHE A 10 4.90 -30.58 11.68
C PHE A 10 3.67 -29.64 11.85
N PRO A 11 2.56 -30.05 12.52
CA PRO A 11 1.45 -29.15 12.79
C PRO A 11 1.83 -28.02 13.76
N LEU A 12 2.73 -28.28 14.71
CA LEU A 12 3.21 -27.24 15.63
C LEU A 12 4.12 -26.23 14.92
N TYR A 13 4.99 -26.69 14.06
CA TYR A 13 5.85 -25.83 13.24
C TYR A 13 5.05 -25.02 12.24
N PHE A 14 4.05 -25.63 11.60
CA PHE A 14 3.13 -24.95 10.68
C PHE A 14 2.25 -23.92 11.41
N SER A 15 1.75 -24.21 12.61
CA SER A 15 1.01 -23.25 13.42
C SER A 15 1.89 -22.10 13.92
N LEU A 16 3.16 -22.36 14.26
CA LEU A 16 4.15 -21.34 14.61
C LEU A 16 4.48 -20.42 13.42
N LEU A 17 4.61 -20.97 12.21
CA LEU A 17 4.80 -20.18 10.98
C LEU A 17 3.60 -19.28 10.67
N ILE A 18 2.39 -19.82 10.81
CA ILE A 18 1.16 -19.02 10.65
C ILE A 18 1.09 -17.95 11.75
N PHE A 19 1.41 -18.28 12.98
CA PHE A 19 1.41 -17.31 14.08
C PHE A 19 2.47 -16.23 13.89
N SER A 20 3.68 -16.58 13.45
CA SER A 20 4.74 -15.60 13.16
C SER A 20 4.39 -14.68 11.99
N SER A 21 3.75 -15.21 10.95
CA SER A 21 3.29 -14.39 9.81
C SER A 21 2.14 -13.45 10.19
N LEU A 22 1.21 -13.91 11.02
CA LEU A 22 0.14 -13.06 11.56
C LEU A 22 0.69 -11.97 12.50
N LEU A 23 1.69 -12.29 13.31
CA LEU A 23 2.35 -11.34 14.20
C LEU A 23 3.14 -10.29 13.38
N SER A 24 3.77 -10.70 12.28
CA SER A 24 4.43 -9.79 11.34
C SER A 24 3.44 -8.79 10.73
N ILE A 25 2.29 -9.25 10.24
CA ILE A 25 1.24 -8.39 9.68
C ILE A 25 0.70 -7.40 10.72
N LEU A 26 0.53 -7.82 11.97
CA LEU A 26 0.06 -6.96 13.05
C LEU A 26 1.06 -5.85 13.42
N ASN A 27 2.34 -6.11 13.23
CA ASN A 27 3.43 -5.20 13.57
C ASN A 27 3.93 -4.36 12.38
N SER A 28 3.39 -4.58 11.17
CA SER A 28 3.80 -3.88 9.96
C SER A 28 2.87 -2.71 9.62
N GLN A 29 3.42 -1.75 8.88
CA GLN A 29 2.64 -0.69 8.24
C GLN A 29 1.83 -1.29 7.09
N ILE A 30 0.54 -1.01 7.09
CA ILE A 30 -0.38 -1.47 6.04
C ILE A 30 -0.94 -0.25 5.34
N ILE A 31 -0.95 -0.26 4.01
CA ILE A 31 -1.63 0.79 3.24
C ILE A 31 -2.95 0.28 2.69
N GLY A 32 -3.96 1.15 2.73
CA GLY A 32 -5.24 0.98 2.04
C GLY A 32 -5.27 1.88 0.82
N ILE A 33 -5.54 1.31 -0.36
CA ILE A 33 -5.50 2.01 -1.63
C ILE A 33 -6.91 2.10 -2.21
N ASP A 34 -7.45 3.30 -2.35
CA ASP A 34 -8.60 3.60 -3.19
C ASP A 34 -8.11 3.82 -4.62
N LEU A 35 -8.31 2.82 -5.49
CA LEU A 35 -7.83 2.82 -6.87
C LEU A 35 -8.88 3.43 -7.81
N GLY A 36 -9.14 4.72 -7.68
CA GLY A 36 -10.09 5.41 -8.55
C GLY A 36 -9.60 5.59 -9.98
N SER A 37 -10.51 5.76 -10.93
CA SER A 37 -10.20 5.86 -12.36
C SER A 37 -9.43 7.13 -12.74
N GLU A 38 -9.67 8.23 -12.05
CA GLU A 38 -9.01 9.53 -12.27
C GLU A 38 -8.02 9.87 -11.17
N PHE A 39 -8.36 9.54 -9.93
CA PHE A 39 -7.50 9.76 -8.76
C PHE A 39 -7.44 8.50 -7.92
N PHE A 40 -6.25 8.14 -7.50
CA PHE A 40 -6.08 7.22 -6.39
C PHE A 40 -5.85 7.99 -5.08
N LYS A 41 -6.17 7.35 -3.97
CA LYS A 41 -5.93 7.85 -2.61
C LYS A 41 -5.38 6.72 -1.76
N VAL A 42 -4.53 7.06 -0.80
CA VAL A 42 -3.86 6.07 0.03
C VAL A 42 -4.02 6.43 1.50
N SER A 43 -4.37 5.46 2.31
CA SER A 43 -4.32 5.56 3.77
C SER A 43 -3.22 4.65 4.31
N ILE A 44 -2.58 5.05 5.42
CA ILE A 44 -1.58 4.25 6.11
C ILE A 44 -2.01 3.99 7.55
N THR A 45 -1.79 2.75 8.01
CA THR A 45 -1.96 2.38 9.42
C THR A 45 -0.59 2.24 10.07
N LEU A 46 -0.49 2.65 11.33
CA LEU A 46 0.71 2.42 12.12
C LEU A 46 0.56 1.15 12.98
N PRO A 47 1.66 0.43 13.25
CA PRO A 47 1.66 -0.68 14.18
C PRO A 47 1.08 -0.27 15.53
N HIS A 48 0.26 -1.14 16.13
CA HIS A 48 -0.35 -0.94 17.45
C HIS A 48 -1.22 0.32 17.63
N GLN A 49 -1.49 1.07 16.56
CA GLN A 49 -2.40 2.22 16.60
C GLN A 49 -3.67 1.93 15.81
N ASN A 50 -4.83 2.28 16.39
CA ASN A 50 -6.11 2.24 15.69
C ASN A 50 -6.36 3.55 14.92
N LYS A 51 -5.28 4.24 14.51
CA LYS A 51 -5.34 5.48 13.74
C LYS A 51 -4.90 5.24 12.31
N TYR A 52 -5.56 5.95 11.41
CA TYR A 52 -5.32 5.93 9.98
C TYR A 52 -5.00 7.36 9.54
N TYR A 53 -4.03 7.48 8.66
CA TYR A 53 -3.57 8.75 8.13
C TYR A 53 -3.65 8.70 6.62
N MET A 54 -4.14 9.78 6.01
CA MET A 54 -4.13 9.89 4.55
C MET A 54 -2.73 10.28 4.10
N VAL A 55 -2.22 9.53 3.12
CA VAL A 55 -0.90 9.78 2.53
C VAL A 55 -1.00 10.96 1.58
N GLU A 56 -0.14 11.94 1.75
CA GLU A 56 0.04 13.03 0.82
C GLU A 56 1.09 12.67 -0.25
N ASN A 57 0.83 13.08 -1.48
CA ASN A 57 1.78 12.94 -2.58
C ASN A 57 2.91 14.00 -2.50
N LEU A 58 3.78 14.04 -3.50
CA LEU A 58 4.91 14.98 -3.53
C LEU A 58 4.50 16.46 -3.64
N GLN A 59 3.20 16.72 -3.93
CA GLN A 59 2.60 18.06 -4.00
C GLN A 59 1.74 18.38 -2.75
N SER A 60 1.89 17.60 -1.66
CA SER A 60 1.10 17.72 -0.42
C SER A 60 -0.41 17.62 -0.65
N LYS A 61 -0.85 16.74 -1.58
CA LYS A 61 -2.25 16.48 -1.89
C LYS A 61 -2.60 15.03 -1.58
N ILE A 62 -3.78 14.81 -1.01
CA ILE A 62 -4.32 13.48 -0.70
C ILE A 62 -4.76 12.75 -2.00
N LYS A 63 -5.20 13.50 -3.01
CA LYS A 63 -5.63 12.98 -4.32
C LYS A 63 -4.49 13.02 -5.31
N THR A 64 -4.16 11.88 -5.88
CA THR A 64 -3.12 11.75 -6.89
C THR A 64 -3.73 11.22 -8.18
N ASN A 65 -3.40 11.83 -9.32
CA ASN A 65 -3.95 11.37 -10.60
C ASN A 65 -3.51 9.94 -10.93
N THR A 66 -4.47 9.08 -11.27
CA THR A 66 -4.23 7.74 -11.81
C THR A 66 -3.82 7.84 -13.28
N ALA A 67 -2.61 8.33 -13.50
CA ALA A 67 -2.10 8.67 -14.82
C ALA A 67 -0.58 8.47 -14.90
N ILE A 68 -0.09 8.08 -16.08
CA ILE A 68 1.33 7.89 -16.37
C ILE A 68 1.68 8.52 -17.71
N PHE A 69 2.80 9.21 -17.77
CA PHE A 69 3.43 9.64 -19.01
C PHE A 69 4.71 8.84 -19.23
N LEU A 70 4.87 8.29 -20.46
CA LEU A 70 6.05 7.54 -20.87
C LEU A 70 6.55 8.04 -22.22
N ARG A 71 7.79 8.54 -22.28
CA ARG A 71 8.43 8.91 -23.54
C ARG A 71 9.94 8.96 -23.40
N ASN A 72 10.65 8.28 -24.28
CA ASN A 72 12.11 8.21 -24.29
C ASN A 72 12.68 7.72 -22.95
N THR A 73 13.10 8.63 -22.09
CA THR A 73 13.61 8.33 -20.75
C THR A 73 12.68 8.80 -19.63
N ASP A 74 11.64 9.56 -20.00
CA ASP A 74 10.77 10.22 -19.04
C ASP A 74 9.62 9.31 -18.61
N ARG A 75 9.51 9.08 -17.31
CA ARG A 75 8.40 8.43 -16.64
C ARG A 75 7.85 9.37 -15.57
N ILE A 76 6.66 9.91 -15.83
CA ILE A 76 6.08 10.99 -15.03
C ILE A 76 4.73 10.53 -14.47
N TYR A 77 4.40 11.02 -13.28
CA TYR A 77 3.16 10.73 -12.54
C TYR A 77 2.47 12.03 -12.14
N GLU A 78 1.35 11.90 -11.44
CA GLU A 78 0.58 13.00 -10.86
C GLU A 78 -0.03 13.97 -11.88
N SER A 79 -0.31 15.19 -11.45
CA SER A 79 -0.93 16.22 -12.28
C SER A 79 -0.06 16.71 -13.46
N GLU A 80 1.25 16.48 -13.39
CA GLU A 80 2.17 16.82 -14.48
C GLU A 80 1.85 16.03 -15.76
N VAL A 81 1.34 14.80 -15.63
CA VAL A 81 0.88 14.00 -16.78
C VAL A 81 -0.18 14.73 -17.59
N LEU A 82 -1.11 15.43 -16.92
CA LEU A 82 -2.19 16.18 -17.59
C LEU A 82 -1.63 17.37 -18.41
N ILE A 83 -0.54 17.98 -17.94
CA ILE A 83 0.17 19.03 -18.68
C ILE A 83 0.89 18.44 -19.90
N LYS A 84 1.57 17.29 -19.71
CA LYS A 84 2.23 16.57 -20.82
C LYS A 84 1.21 16.07 -21.85
N LYS A 85 0.00 15.69 -21.43
CA LYS A 85 -1.08 15.22 -22.31
C LYS A 85 -1.47 16.25 -23.37
N LEU A 86 -1.42 17.53 -23.06
CA LEU A 86 -1.73 18.59 -24.04
C LEU A 86 -0.74 18.65 -25.21
N LYS A 87 0.51 18.23 -24.99
CA LYS A 87 1.57 18.24 -26.01
C LYS A 87 1.85 16.86 -26.60
N ASN A 88 1.65 15.82 -25.81
CA ASN A 88 1.97 14.42 -26.14
C ASN A 88 0.85 13.47 -25.71
N PRO A 89 -0.36 13.56 -26.28
CA PRO A 89 -1.51 12.77 -25.86
C PRO A 89 -1.29 11.27 -26.02
N LYS A 90 -0.55 10.82 -27.03
CA LYS A 90 -0.24 9.40 -27.30
C LYS A 90 0.54 8.71 -26.18
N ASN A 91 1.30 9.51 -25.42
CA ASN A 91 2.20 9.01 -24.37
C ASN A 91 1.69 9.26 -22.95
N SER A 92 0.48 9.84 -22.81
CA SER A 92 -0.11 10.23 -21.54
C SER A 92 -1.33 9.36 -21.23
N PHE A 93 -1.11 8.27 -20.50
CA PHE A 93 -2.11 7.24 -20.20
C PHE A 93 -2.98 7.67 -19.02
N THR A 94 -4.29 7.76 -19.24
CA THR A 94 -5.29 8.17 -18.26
C THR A 94 -6.49 7.24 -18.32
N PHE A 95 -7.30 7.16 -17.24
CA PHE A 95 -8.49 6.30 -17.15
C PHE A 95 -8.20 4.82 -17.48
N LEU A 96 -7.06 4.32 -17.05
CA LEU A 96 -6.56 2.97 -17.34
C LEU A 96 -7.56 1.85 -16.99
N SER A 97 -8.40 2.06 -15.98
CA SER A 97 -9.43 1.12 -15.54
C SER A 97 -10.43 0.74 -16.65
N LYS A 98 -10.63 1.61 -17.65
CA LYS A 98 -11.53 1.38 -18.77
C LYS A 98 -11.02 0.37 -19.79
N TYR A 99 -9.72 0.10 -19.79
CA TYR A 99 -9.06 -0.81 -20.74
C TYR A 99 -8.81 -2.19 -20.15
N LEU A 100 -8.95 -2.31 -18.83
CA LEU A 100 -8.65 -3.54 -18.10
C LEU A 100 -9.57 -4.69 -18.53
N GLY A 101 -8.97 -5.84 -18.83
CA GLY A 101 -9.69 -7.02 -19.30
C GLY A 101 -10.22 -6.95 -20.75
N SER A 102 -9.83 -5.93 -21.50
CA SER A 102 -10.23 -5.80 -22.92
C SER A 102 -9.40 -6.70 -23.82
N THR A 103 -10.05 -7.29 -24.83
CA THR A 103 -9.45 -8.20 -25.82
C THR A 103 -9.68 -7.70 -27.24
N LYS A 104 -8.93 -8.27 -28.20
CA LYS A 104 -9.05 -7.98 -29.63
C LYS A 104 -10.49 -8.15 -30.18
N ASN A 105 -11.24 -9.08 -29.62
CA ASN A 105 -12.61 -9.39 -30.08
C ASN A 105 -13.67 -8.42 -29.52
N SER A 106 -13.29 -7.47 -28.66
CA SER A 106 -14.20 -6.48 -28.12
C SER A 106 -13.99 -5.13 -28.83
N ASN A 107 -14.94 -4.68 -29.64
CA ASN A 107 -14.95 -3.33 -30.22
C ASN A 107 -15.08 -2.23 -29.14
N LYS A 108 -15.10 -2.60 -27.87
CA LYS A 108 -15.28 -1.65 -26.74
C LYS A 108 -14.15 -0.62 -26.62
N ILE A 109 -12.91 -1.05 -26.84
CA ILE A 109 -11.74 -0.15 -26.75
C ILE A 109 -11.78 0.89 -27.85
N GLU A 110 -11.97 0.48 -29.11
CA GLU A 110 -12.00 1.40 -30.25
C GLU A 110 -13.13 2.42 -30.09
N ASN A 111 -14.31 1.97 -29.75
CA ASN A 111 -15.46 2.84 -29.48
C ASN A 111 -15.15 3.83 -28.32
N TYR A 112 -14.48 3.36 -27.27
CA TYR A 112 -14.09 4.21 -26.14
C TYR A 112 -13.04 5.25 -26.56
N PHE A 113 -12.01 4.85 -27.31
CA PHE A 113 -10.97 5.75 -27.78
C PHE A 113 -11.55 6.81 -28.73
N GLN A 114 -12.42 6.43 -29.65
CA GLN A 114 -13.13 7.38 -30.50
C GLN A 114 -14.01 8.33 -29.70
N LYS A 115 -14.80 7.82 -28.75
CA LYS A 115 -15.72 8.59 -27.89
C LYS A 115 -15.03 9.67 -27.07
N TYR A 116 -13.77 9.43 -26.64
CA TYR A 116 -13.01 10.31 -25.75
C TYR A 116 -11.73 10.85 -26.38
N PHE A 117 -11.58 10.76 -27.69
CA PHE A 117 -10.44 11.27 -28.46
C PHE A 117 -9.09 10.79 -27.94
N TYR A 118 -8.97 9.50 -27.60
CA TYR A 118 -7.68 8.87 -27.31
C TYR A 118 -7.02 8.36 -28.59
N ASN A 119 -5.73 8.61 -28.74
CA ASN A 119 -4.96 8.21 -29.92
C ASN A 119 -3.70 7.42 -29.55
N TYR A 120 -3.82 6.56 -28.56
CA TYR A 120 -2.73 5.68 -28.17
C TYR A 120 -2.33 4.75 -29.32
N ASP A 121 -1.01 4.57 -29.47
CA ASP A 121 -0.48 3.51 -30.32
C ASP A 121 -0.54 2.20 -29.50
N TYR A 122 -1.37 1.24 -29.94
CA TYR A 122 -1.58 -0.02 -29.20
C TYR A 122 -1.63 -1.22 -30.12
N THR A 123 -1.39 -2.38 -29.55
CA THR A 123 -1.58 -3.68 -30.20
C THR A 123 -2.22 -4.63 -29.21
N PHE A 124 -2.81 -5.69 -29.72
CA PHE A 124 -3.14 -6.83 -28.89
C PHE A 124 -1.99 -7.83 -28.96
N ASP A 125 -1.60 -8.36 -27.84
CA ASP A 125 -0.62 -9.42 -27.75
C ASP A 125 -1.12 -10.67 -28.49
N ASN A 126 -0.25 -11.36 -29.23
CA ASN A 126 -0.66 -12.51 -30.06
C ASN A 126 -0.97 -13.76 -29.24
N GLU A 127 -0.33 -13.90 -28.08
CA GLU A 127 -0.49 -15.07 -27.21
C GLU A 127 -1.56 -14.86 -26.14
N THR A 128 -1.58 -13.66 -25.55
CA THR A 128 -2.47 -13.33 -24.43
C THR A 128 -3.74 -12.63 -24.89
N SER A 129 -3.77 -12.06 -26.10
CA SER A 129 -4.82 -11.13 -26.60
C SER A 129 -5.05 -9.91 -25.72
N ALA A 130 -4.18 -9.64 -24.74
CA ALA A 130 -4.24 -8.46 -23.88
C ALA A 130 -3.78 -7.22 -24.65
N ILE A 131 -4.27 -6.05 -24.21
CA ILE A 131 -3.85 -4.77 -24.79
C ILE A 131 -2.44 -4.39 -24.34
N ASN A 132 -1.59 -4.07 -25.31
CA ASN A 132 -0.25 -3.52 -25.11
C ASN A 132 -0.15 -2.13 -25.75
N PHE A 133 0.39 -1.17 -25.02
CA PHE A 133 0.66 0.17 -25.53
C PHE A 133 2.08 0.29 -26.06
N LYS A 134 2.21 0.78 -27.29
CA LYS A 134 3.51 0.98 -27.93
C LYS A 134 4.10 2.32 -27.55
N VAL A 135 5.29 2.31 -26.98
CA VAL A 135 6.00 3.51 -26.55
C VAL A 135 7.47 3.44 -26.93
N LYS A 136 8.03 4.51 -27.47
CA LYS A 136 9.49 4.64 -27.59
C LYS A 136 10.07 4.93 -26.22
N PHE A 137 10.79 3.96 -25.64
CA PHE A 137 11.30 4.02 -24.29
C PHE A 137 12.71 3.41 -24.18
N VAL A 138 13.45 3.79 -23.14
CA VAL A 138 14.79 3.32 -22.90
C VAL A 138 14.81 1.82 -22.54
N ASN A 139 15.71 1.06 -23.14
CA ASN A 139 15.96 -0.34 -22.80
C ASN A 139 17.16 -0.49 -21.84
N GLU A 140 17.49 -1.72 -21.46
CA GLU A 140 18.58 -2.06 -20.55
C GLU A 140 19.96 -1.68 -21.10
N GLU A 141 20.11 -1.52 -22.41
CA GLU A 141 21.30 -1.04 -23.09
C GLU A 141 21.36 0.50 -23.25
N GLU A 142 20.44 1.22 -22.60
CA GLU A 142 20.26 2.68 -22.69
C GLU A 142 19.87 3.19 -24.08
N ASN A 143 19.39 2.34 -24.97
CA ASN A 143 18.87 2.73 -26.28
C ASN A 143 17.38 3.04 -26.21
N ILE A 144 16.95 4.03 -27.00
CA ILE A 144 15.50 4.32 -27.16
C ILE A 144 14.94 3.36 -28.22
N VAL A 145 14.11 2.42 -27.77
CA VAL A 145 13.47 1.41 -28.61
C VAL A 145 11.96 1.44 -28.48
N GLU A 146 11.25 0.92 -29.47
CA GLU A 146 9.81 0.70 -29.35
C GLU A 146 9.56 -0.49 -28.40
N THR A 147 8.86 -0.21 -27.30
CA THR A 147 8.53 -1.18 -26.26
C THR A 147 7.01 -1.31 -26.13
N ASN A 148 6.52 -2.54 -26.07
CA ASN A 148 5.13 -2.85 -25.81
C ASN A 148 4.91 -2.97 -24.31
N PHE A 149 4.15 -2.06 -23.73
CA PHE A 149 3.81 -2.07 -22.30
C PHE A 149 2.41 -2.66 -22.11
N PRO A 150 2.27 -3.83 -21.49
CA PRO A 150 0.98 -4.36 -21.10
C PRO A 150 0.36 -3.46 -20.01
N LEU A 151 -0.95 -3.44 -19.94
CA LEU A 151 -1.67 -2.60 -18.99
C LEU A 151 -1.29 -2.91 -17.54
N GLU A 152 -1.03 -4.17 -17.22
CA GLU A 152 -0.57 -4.63 -15.92
C GLU A 152 0.78 -4.01 -15.53
N ALA A 153 1.69 -3.82 -16.50
CA ALA A 153 2.96 -3.14 -16.24
C ALA A 153 2.78 -1.64 -15.95
N LEU A 154 1.82 -0.97 -16.64
CA LEU A 154 1.47 0.41 -16.34
C LEU A 154 0.91 0.55 -14.91
N TYR A 155 -0.01 -0.33 -14.51
CA TYR A 155 -0.48 -0.38 -13.13
C TYR A 155 0.63 -0.74 -12.13
N GLY A 156 1.53 -1.66 -12.50
CA GLY A 156 2.72 -1.97 -11.69
C GLY A 156 3.58 -0.74 -11.41
N MET A 157 3.79 0.12 -12.42
CA MET A 157 4.47 1.40 -12.24
C MET A 157 3.73 2.33 -11.28
N LEU A 158 2.39 2.42 -11.37
CA LEU A 158 1.57 3.20 -10.44
C LEU A 158 1.66 2.66 -9.01
N PHE A 159 1.61 1.34 -8.80
CA PHE A 159 1.73 0.74 -7.47
C PHE A 159 3.13 0.95 -6.86
N ARG A 160 4.19 0.91 -7.66
CA ARG A 160 5.53 1.29 -7.20
C ARG A 160 5.61 2.77 -6.80
N TYR A 161 4.94 3.64 -7.56
CA TYR A 161 4.84 5.04 -7.21
C TYR A 161 4.04 5.25 -5.90
N ILE A 162 2.89 4.56 -5.73
CA ILE A 162 2.10 4.55 -4.49
C ILE A 162 2.96 4.13 -3.30
N LYS A 163 3.72 3.03 -3.43
CA LYS A 163 4.66 2.58 -2.40
C LYS A 163 5.65 3.67 -2.02
N LYS A 164 6.30 4.27 -3.02
CA LYS A 164 7.31 5.32 -2.84
C LYS A 164 6.79 6.55 -2.07
N ILE A 165 5.61 7.07 -2.44
CA ILE A 165 5.03 8.23 -1.73
C ILE A 165 4.60 7.85 -0.31
N SER A 166 4.11 6.62 -0.09
CA SER A 166 3.72 6.12 1.22
C SER A 166 4.92 5.95 2.15
N GLU A 167 6.03 5.40 1.65
CA GLU A 167 7.29 5.28 2.39
C GLU A 167 7.86 6.64 2.76
N LYS A 168 7.87 7.58 1.81
CA LYS A 168 8.29 8.96 2.07
C LYS A 168 7.42 9.62 3.13
N TYR A 169 6.08 9.53 2.98
CA TYR A 169 5.15 10.10 3.95
C TYR A 169 5.39 9.53 5.37
N TYR A 170 5.62 8.21 5.46
CA TYR A 170 5.93 7.55 6.73
C TYR A 170 7.22 8.10 7.37
N LEU A 171 8.30 8.20 6.59
CA LEU A 171 9.58 8.71 7.07
C LEU A 171 9.49 10.17 7.53
N ASP A 172 8.80 11.00 6.77
CA ASP A 172 8.71 12.44 7.04
C ASP A 172 7.86 12.75 8.28
N ASN A 173 6.78 11.98 8.53
CA ASN A 173 5.81 12.28 9.58
C ASN A 173 5.98 11.46 10.87
N PHE A 174 6.58 10.26 10.81
CA PHE A 174 6.61 9.34 11.95
C PHE A 174 8.01 8.95 12.42
N VAL A 175 9.07 9.26 11.66
CA VAL A 175 10.46 9.01 12.04
C VAL A 175 11.16 10.33 12.37
N LYS A 176 11.43 10.56 13.67
CA LYS A 176 11.93 11.86 14.15
C LYS A 176 13.44 12.07 13.95
N ASN A 177 14.25 11.02 14.04
CA ASN A 177 15.69 11.10 13.99
C ASN A 177 16.21 10.85 12.58
N GLU A 178 17.11 11.69 12.07
CA GLU A 178 17.73 11.50 10.75
C GLU A 178 18.56 10.20 10.68
N GLN A 179 19.19 9.80 11.78
CA GLN A 179 19.93 8.55 11.87
C GLN A 179 19.02 7.33 11.76
N ASP A 180 17.82 7.39 12.35
CA ASP A 180 16.79 6.35 12.24
C ASP A 180 16.22 6.30 10.82
N LYS A 181 15.98 7.45 10.18
CA LYS A 181 15.59 7.53 8.77
C LYS A 181 16.62 6.85 7.86
N MET A 182 17.92 7.11 8.07
CA MET A 182 18.99 6.49 7.30
C MET A 182 19.08 4.98 7.51
N ASN A 183 18.88 4.50 8.74
CA ASN A 183 18.93 3.08 9.08
C ASN A 183 17.70 2.33 8.51
N ILE A 184 16.52 2.92 8.56
CA ILE A 184 15.28 2.37 8.00
C ILE A 184 15.36 2.35 6.48
N ASN A 185 15.88 3.40 5.84
CA ASN A 185 16.09 3.44 4.39
C ASN A 185 17.08 2.37 3.86
N LYS A 186 17.98 1.88 4.69
CA LYS A 186 18.87 0.75 4.36
C LYS A 186 18.14 -0.59 4.40
N ASN A 187 17.08 -0.72 5.21
CA ASN A 187 16.21 -1.89 5.27
C ASN A 187 15.09 -1.73 4.23
N LYS A 188 15.21 -2.43 3.14
CA LYS A 188 14.54 -2.25 1.83
C LYS A 188 13.00 -2.20 1.78
N ASN A 189 12.25 -2.54 2.81
CA ASN A 189 10.78 -2.60 2.75
C ASN A 189 10.14 -1.96 4.00
N ILE A 190 9.78 -0.68 3.89
CA ILE A 190 9.02 0.01 4.94
C ILE A 190 7.54 -0.38 4.83
N ILE A 191 7.00 -0.38 3.61
CA ILE A 191 5.62 -0.77 3.29
C ILE A 191 5.64 -2.15 2.62
N GLU A 192 5.29 -3.17 3.39
CA GLU A 192 5.25 -4.57 2.92
C GLU A 192 3.86 -5.02 2.50
N TYR A 193 2.80 -4.45 3.08
CA TYR A 193 1.44 -4.94 2.93
C TYR A 193 0.50 -3.87 2.42
N CYS A 194 -0.41 -4.29 1.52
CA CYS A 194 -1.46 -3.42 1.02
C CYS A 194 -2.81 -4.14 0.91
N SER A 195 -3.88 -3.36 0.95
CA SER A 195 -5.22 -3.72 0.49
C SER A 195 -5.67 -2.66 -0.51
N LEU A 196 -6.44 -3.05 -1.48
CA LEU A 196 -6.94 -2.11 -2.48
C LEU A 196 -8.44 -2.28 -2.74
N THR A 197 -9.05 -1.23 -3.25
CA THR A 197 -10.43 -1.29 -3.69
C THR A 197 -10.54 -1.35 -5.19
N VAL A 198 -11.62 -1.97 -5.64
CA VAL A 198 -12.02 -2.04 -7.05
C VAL A 198 -13.54 -1.82 -7.16
N PRO A 199 -14.06 -1.41 -8.32
CA PRO A 199 -15.49 -1.39 -8.56
C PRO A 199 -16.12 -2.77 -8.36
N SER A 200 -17.32 -2.81 -7.80
CA SER A 200 -18.06 -4.05 -7.50
C SER A 200 -18.25 -4.94 -8.73
N TYR A 201 -18.50 -4.33 -9.90
CA TYR A 201 -18.71 -5.02 -11.17
C TYR A 201 -17.43 -5.57 -11.84
N TYR A 202 -16.26 -5.45 -11.21
CA TYR A 202 -15.04 -6.01 -11.81
C TYR A 202 -15.13 -7.52 -11.93
N THR A 203 -14.88 -8.00 -13.16
CA THR A 203 -14.83 -9.41 -13.50
C THR A 203 -13.61 -10.10 -12.88
N TYR A 204 -13.63 -11.42 -12.86
CA TYR A 204 -12.50 -12.25 -12.45
C TYR A 204 -11.18 -11.81 -13.12
N LYS A 205 -11.18 -11.64 -14.45
CA LYS A 205 -9.98 -11.24 -15.20
C LYS A 205 -9.48 -9.83 -14.83
N GLN A 206 -10.36 -8.89 -14.58
CA GLN A 206 -9.98 -7.53 -14.13
C GLN A 206 -9.35 -7.56 -12.74
N ARG A 207 -9.92 -8.30 -11.79
CA ARG A 207 -9.36 -8.48 -10.44
C ARG A 207 -8.00 -9.18 -10.50
N LEU A 208 -7.85 -10.16 -11.38
CA LEU A 208 -6.61 -10.89 -11.57
C LEU A 208 -5.51 -10.00 -12.16
N ALA A 209 -5.82 -9.19 -13.18
CA ALA A 209 -4.88 -8.24 -13.79
C ALA A 209 -4.35 -7.22 -12.76
N ILE A 210 -5.22 -6.67 -11.90
CA ILE A 210 -4.80 -5.78 -10.82
C ILE A 210 -3.93 -6.52 -9.79
N THR A 211 -4.26 -7.76 -9.45
CA THR A 211 -3.46 -8.59 -8.54
C THR A 211 -2.04 -8.80 -9.08
N PHE A 212 -1.92 -9.14 -10.36
CA PHE A 212 -0.59 -9.29 -10.99
C PHE A 212 0.18 -7.96 -11.05
N SER A 213 -0.52 -6.85 -11.25
CA SER A 213 0.11 -5.52 -11.21
C SER A 213 0.75 -5.20 -9.85
N VAL A 214 0.10 -5.60 -8.75
CA VAL A 214 0.69 -5.47 -7.40
C VAL A 214 1.89 -6.39 -7.24
N TYR A 215 1.88 -7.60 -7.81
CA TYR A 215 3.02 -8.52 -7.75
C TYR A 215 4.27 -8.02 -8.48
N LEU A 216 4.15 -7.01 -9.34
CA LEU A 216 5.29 -6.30 -9.93
C LEU A 216 5.99 -5.35 -8.93
N THR A 217 5.45 -5.22 -7.74
CA THR A 217 6.05 -4.49 -6.62
C THR A 217 6.62 -5.48 -5.59
N ASP A 218 7.25 -4.95 -4.53
CA ASP A 218 7.64 -5.77 -3.37
C ASP A 218 6.56 -5.75 -2.26
N MET A 219 5.33 -5.35 -2.60
CA MET A 219 4.20 -5.37 -1.68
C MET A 219 3.43 -6.69 -1.78
N THR A 220 2.96 -7.16 -0.63
CA THR A 220 2.03 -8.29 -0.53
C THR A 220 0.60 -7.78 -0.48
N LEU A 221 -0.22 -8.21 -1.44
CA LEU A 221 -1.64 -7.88 -1.46
C LEU A 221 -2.41 -8.79 -0.49
N LEU A 222 -2.94 -8.21 0.58
CA LEU A 222 -3.69 -8.93 1.61
C LEU A 222 -5.19 -9.06 1.31
N GLY A 223 -5.75 -8.14 0.52
CA GLY A 223 -7.16 -8.16 0.17
C GLY A 223 -7.54 -7.22 -0.95
N ILE A 224 -8.60 -7.60 -1.67
CA ILE A 224 -9.35 -6.75 -2.58
C ILE A 224 -10.75 -6.60 -2.01
N VAL A 225 -11.26 -5.38 -1.96
CA VAL A 225 -12.60 -5.04 -1.44
C VAL A 225 -13.31 -4.16 -2.47
N ASN A 226 -14.64 -4.26 -2.56
CA ASN A 226 -15.36 -3.34 -3.45
C ASN A 226 -15.40 -1.91 -2.84
N ASP A 227 -15.42 -0.89 -3.70
CA ASP A 227 -15.33 0.52 -3.29
C ASP A 227 -16.37 0.88 -2.21
N ASN A 228 -17.65 0.57 -2.47
CA ASN A 228 -18.73 0.88 -1.54
C ASN A 228 -18.67 0.00 -0.28
N THR A 229 -18.23 -1.24 -0.40
CA THR A 229 -18.02 -2.13 0.75
C THR A 229 -16.95 -1.57 1.69
N ALA A 230 -15.87 -1.02 1.14
CA ALA A 230 -14.82 -0.38 1.94
C ALA A 230 -15.37 0.85 2.70
N ALA A 231 -16.09 1.75 2.02
CA ALA A 231 -16.70 2.92 2.64
C ALA A 231 -17.72 2.53 3.73
N ALA A 232 -18.58 1.55 3.43
CA ALA A 232 -19.58 1.03 4.35
C ALA A 232 -18.92 0.39 5.59
N PHE A 233 -17.81 -0.32 5.40
CA PHE A 233 -17.07 -0.92 6.50
C PHE A 233 -16.37 0.12 7.39
N TYR A 234 -15.86 1.19 6.81
CA TYR A 234 -15.34 2.32 7.59
C TYR A 234 -16.44 2.96 8.46
N TYR A 235 -17.65 3.14 7.90
CA TYR A 235 -18.82 3.61 8.65
C TYR A 235 -19.16 2.66 9.80
N PHE A 236 -19.26 1.36 9.51
CA PHE A 236 -19.52 0.30 10.50
C PHE A 236 -18.53 0.36 11.66
N LYS A 237 -17.24 0.40 11.34
CA LYS A 237 -16.17 0.42 12.35
C LYS A 237 -16.23 1.64 13.25
N ARG A 238 -16.60 2.79 12.69
CA ARG A 238 -16.69 4.04 13.42
C ARG A 238 -17.90 4.10 14.36
N ASN A 239 -19.03 3.55 13.96
CA ASN A 239 -20.31 3.76 14.64
C ASN A 239 -20.78 2.53 15.44
N PHE A 240 -20.41 1.31 15.03
CA PHE A 240 -20.90 0.06 15.65
C PHE A 240 -19.80 -0.71 16.40
N ASP A 241 -18.60 -0.15 16.59
CA ASP A 241 -17.56 -0.83 17.36
C ASP A 241 -18.00 -0.97 18.84
N ILE A 242 -17.83 -2.18 19.38
CA ILE A 242 -18.35 -2.67 20.68
C ILE A 242 -18.11 -1.67 21.86
N ASN A 243 -17.08 -0.83 21.78
CA ASN A 243 -16.77 0.15 22.82
C ASN A 243 -17.66 1.40 22.83
N ASN A 244 -18.36 1.70 21.74
CA ASN A 244 -19.29 2.84 21.65
C ASN A 244 -20.74 2.43 21.92
N TYR A 245 -21.08 1.16 21.77
CA TYR A 245 -22.44 0.63 21.99
C TYR A 245 -22.89 0.67 23.46
N ASN A 246 -21.98 0.81 24.41
CA ASN A 246 -22.28 0.92 25.84
C ASN A 246 -22.76 2.30 26.28
N LYS A 247 -22.93 3.26 25.37
CA LYS A 247 -23.40 4.63 25.66
C LYS A 247 -24.86 4.90 25.33
N GLU A 248 -25.64 3.90 24.94
CA GLU A 248 -27.10 4.08 24.78
C GLU A 248 -27.82 4.24 26.14
N PRO A 249 -28.86 5.09 26.18
CA PRO A 249 -29.64 5.29 27.40
C PRO A 249 -30.25 3.97 27.90
N LYS A 250 -30.28 3.82 29.22
CA LYS A 250 -30.66 2.59 29.95
C LYS A 250 -32.16 2.22 29.90
N ASP A 251 -32.96 2.86 29.06
CA ASP A 251 -34.40 2.67 29.03
C ASP A 251 -34.85 1.90 27.80
N ASN A 252 -34.64 0.60 27.78
CA ASN A 252 -35.49 -0.40 27.11
C ASN A 252 -34.80 -1.77 27.12
N LYS A 253 -35.01 -2.52 28.23
CA LYS A 253 -34.43 -3.85 28.40
C LYS A 253 -35.25 -4.99 27.79
N ASP A 254 -36.40 -4.73 27.20
CA ASP A 254 -37.31 -5.79 26.71
C ASP A 254 -37.39 -5.79 25.19
N ASN A 255 -37.02 -6.95 24.59
CA ASN A 255 -37.13 -7.29 23.15
C ASN A 255 -36.12 -6.67 22.21
N LYS A 256 -34.80 -6.96 22.35
CA LYS A 256 -33.82 -6.77 21.27
C LYS A 256 -33.65 -8.06 20.47
N GLU A 257 -34.57 -8.36 19.56
CA GLU A 257 -34.29 -9.14 18.36
C GLU A 257 -33.14 -8.46 17.60
N ASN A 258 -32.24 -9.26 16.97
CA ASN A 258 -31.17 -8.75 16.10
C ASN A 258 -31.73 -8.05 14.85
N LYS A 259 -32.26 -6.85 15.02
CA LYS A 259 -32.86 -6.09 13.92
C LYS A 259 -31.75 -5.55 13.03
N GLN A 260 -31.69 -5.99 11.78
CA GLN A 260 -30.80 -5.45 10.78
C GLN A 260 -31.21 -4.03 10.40
N ILE A 261 -30.23 -3.15 10.20
CA ILE A 261 -30.41 -1.76 9.75
C ILE A 261 -29.86 -1.66 8.33
N TYR A 262 -30.65 -1.13 7.40
CA TYR A 262 -30.31 -1.09 5.97
C TYR A 262 -29.86 0.31 5.53
N PHE A 263 -28.69 0.39 4.89
CA PHE A 263 -28.14 1.62 4.33
C PHE A 263 -27.88 1.45 2.83
N ILE A 264 -28.11 2.52 2.07
CA ILE A 264 -27.75 2.57 0.65
C ILE A 264 -26.55 3.51 0.49
N TYR A 265 -25.48 2.99 -0.12
CA TYR A 265 -24.30 3.75 -0.50
C TYR A 265 -24.34 4.10 -1.96
N ILE A 266 -24.44 5.40 -2.28
CA ILE A 266 -24.46 5.92 -3.65
C ILE A 266 -23.11 6.53 -3.94
N ASN A 267 -22.31 5.86 -4.77
CA ASN A 267 -20.99 6.30 -5.18
C ASN A 267 -21.01 6.72 -6.65
N ILE A 268 -20.91 8.03 -6.89
CA ILE A 268 -20.78 8.58 -8.24
C ILE A 268 -19.36 9.11 -8.40
N GLY A 269 -18.52 8.27 -9.01
CA GLY A 269 -17.12 8.53 -9.26
C GLY A 269 -16.85 9.37 -10.51
N SER A 270 -15.62 9.33 -10.97
CA SER A 270 -15.24 9.98 -12.22
C SER A 270 -15.70 9.20 -13.45
N SER A 271 -15.68 7.87 -13.42
CA SER A 271 -15.95 7.05 -14.61
C SER A 271 -17.08 6.04 -14.44
N ASN A 272 -17.60 5.85 -13.26
CA ASN A 272 -18.67 4.90 -12.96
C ASN A 272 -19.55 5.37 -11.81
N THR A 273 -20.73 4.74 -11.71
CA THR A 273 -21.66 4.87 -10.60
C THR A 273 -21.91 3.48 -10.03
N GLN A 274 -21.89 3.35 -8.71
CA GLN A 274 -22.16 2.13 -7.96
C GLN A 274 -23.15 2.45 -6.85
N ILE A 275 -24.19 1.66 -6.70
CA ILE A 275 -25.20 1.80 -5.64
C ILE A 275 -25.29 0.46 -4.93
N THR A 276 -25.00 0.44 -3.63
CA THR A 276 -24.88 -0.78 -2.83
C THR A 276 -25.81 -0.71 -1.63
N LEU A 277 -26.62 -1.73 -1.44
CA LEU A 277 -27.44 -1.93 -0.24
C LEU A 277 -26.66 -2.78 0.76
N VAL A 278 -26.48 -2.26 1.96
CA VAL A 278 -25.77 -2.89 3.05
C VAL A 278 -26.68 -3.02 4.25
N ALA A 279 -26.67 -4.20 4.89
CA ALA A 279 -27.31 -4.41 6.17
C ALA A 279 -26.25 -4.49 7.28
N TYR A 280 -26.53 -3.85 8.39
CA TYR A 280 -25.71 -3.90 9.61
C TYR A 280 -26.45 -4.64 10.71
N ASP A 281 -25.75 -5.54 11.36
CA ASP A 281 -26.11 -6.08 12.66
C ASP A 281 -25.00 -5.79 13.69
N LYS A 282 -25.09 -6.32 14.90
CA LYS A 282 -24.10 -6.04 15.96
C LYS A 282 -22.69 -6.53 15.66
N GLU A 283 -22.55 -7.57 14.83
CA GLU A 283 -21.30 -8.25 14.62
C GLU A 283 -20.79 -8.15 13.18
N TYR A 284 -21.71 -8.08 12.22
CA TYR A 284 -21.41 -8.23 10.80
C TYR A 284 -21.99 -7.08 9.96
N MET A 285 -21.32 -6.85 8.88
CA MET A 285 -21.78 -6.02 7.77
C MET A 285 -22.05 -6.94 6.57
N HIS A 286 -23.28 -6.91 6.06
CA HIS A 286 -23.71 -7.72 4.94
C HIS A 286 -23.92 -6.86 3.71
N VAL A 287 -23.22 -7.13 2.62
CA VAL A 287 -23.57 -6.58 1.31
C VAL A 287 -24.75 -7.38 0.76
N ILE A 288 -25.91 -6.75 0.65
CA ILE A 288 -27.17 -7.40 0.24
C ILE A 288 -27.30 -7.44 -1.27
N GLU A 289 -27.09 -6.29 -1.92
CA GLU A 289 -27.20 -6.17 -3.38
C GLU A 289 -26.37 -4.99 -3.87
N ASP A 290 -25.92 -5.06 -5.11
CA ASP A 290 -25.12 -4.03 -5.77
C ASP A 290 -25.61 -3.84 -7.22
N VAL A 291 -25.74 -2.59 -7.64
CA VAL A 291 -26.00 -2.22 -9.03
C VAL A 291 -25.04 -1.15 -9.48
N SER A 292 -24.73 -1.13 -10.78
CA SER A 292 -23.70 -0.22 -11.28
C SER A 292 -23.88 0.13 -12.75
N ASP A 293 -23.44 1.34 -13.10
CA ASP A 293 -23.24 1.75 -14.50
C ASP A 293 -21.76 2.11 -14.67
N SER A 294 -21.06 1.34 -15.49
CA SER A 294 -19.63 1.50 -15.73
C SER A 294 -19.26 2.75 -16.53
N ASP A 295 -20.22 3.43 -17.16
CA ASP A 295 -20.01 4.61 -18.02
C ASP A 295 -20.63 5.91 -17.46
N LEU A 296 -21.40 5.84 -16.39
CA LEU A 296 -22.02 6.99 -15.74
C LEU A 296 -21.08 7.60 -14.69
N GLY A 297 -20.60 8.82 -14.92
CA GLY A 297 -19.71 9.50 -13.96
C GLY A 297 -19.17 10.83 -14.47
N GLY A 298 -18.30 11.47 -13.69
CA GLY A 298 -17.75 12.81 -13.97
C GLY A 298 -17.11 12.97 -15.33
N HIS A 299 -16.54 11.89 -15.89
CA HIS A 299 -15.88 11.88 -17.20
C HIS A 299 -16.87 12.10 -18.34
N VAL A 300 -18.03 11.44 -18.30
CA VAL A 300 -19.09 11.66 -19.31
C VAL A 300 -19.70 13.04 -19.17
N PHE A 301 -19.89 13.53 -17.93
CA PHE A 301 -20.42 14.88 -17.70
C PHE A 301 -19.46 15.96 -18.27
N THR A 302 -18.18 15.79 -18.06
CA THR A 302 -17.17 16.71 -18.64
C THR A 302 -17.14 16.65 -20.16
N ARG A 303 -17.22 15.45 -20.76
CA ARG A 303 -17.31 15.29 -22.22
C ARG A 303 -18.52 16.00 -22.81
N ASN A 304 -19.70 15.83 -22.22
CA ASN A 304 -20.93 16.49 -22.69
C ASN A 304 -20.79 18.02 -22.59
N LEU A 305 -20.10 18.49 -21.53
CA LEU A 305 -19.83 19.91 -21.36
C LEU A 305 -18.85 20.47 -22.42
N VAL A 306 -17.90 19.67 -22.91
CA VAL A 306 -17.03 20.08 -24.05
C VAL A 306 -17.88 20.42 -25.26
N TYR A 307 -18.88 19.59 -25.60
CA TYR A 307 -19.76 19.87 -26.74
C TYR A 307 -20.59 21.12 -26.54
N LYS A 308 -21.10 21.37 -25.31
CA LYS A 308 -21.81 22.63 -25.01
C LYS A 308 -20.92 23.84 -25.13
N ILE A 309 -19.66 23.77 -24.68
CA ILE A 309 -18.67 24.83 -24.84
C ILE A 309 -18.44 25.09 -26.33
N CYS A 310 -18.27 24.05 -27.15
CA CYS A 310 -18.11 24.19 -28.61
C CYS A 310 -19.27 24.96 -29.25
N GLN A 311 -20.51 24.62 -28.85
CA GLN A 311 -21.72 25.34 -29.34
C GLN A 311 -21.68 26.85 -28.98
N ILE A 312 -21.33 27.15 -27.71
CA ILE A 312 -21.26 28.56 -27.24
C ILE A 312 -20.18 29.35 -27.96
N ILE A 313 -19.02 28.75 -28.22
CA ILE A 313 -17.89 29.45 -28.86
C ILE A 313 -17.88 29.34 -30.38
N GLY A 314 -18.89 28.66 -30.97
CA GLY A 314 -19.06 28.55 -32.41
C GLY A 314 -18.05 27.63 -33.13
N ILE A 315 -17.59 26.57 -32.42
CA ILE A 315 -16.74 25.52 -33.00
C ILE A 315 -17.63 24.32 -33.38
N ASP A 316 -17.58 23.87 -34.62
CA ASP A 316 -18.25 22.65 -35.05
C ASP A 316 -17.57 21.42 -34.42
N GLU A 317 -18.35 20.57 -33.76
CA GLU A 317 -17.88 19.33 -33.12
C GLU A 317 -17.13 18.40 -34.10
N LYS A 318 -17.46 18.42 -35.38
CA LYS A 318 -16.79 17.67 -36.45
C LYS A 318 -15.34 18.11 -36.69
N ASN A 319 -15.00 19.30 -36.28
CA ASN A 319 -13.66 19.90 -36.43
C ASN A 319 -12.80 19.71 -35.16
N LEU A 320 -13.27 18.97 -34.16
CA LEU A 320 -12.50 18.65 -32.97
C LEU A 320 -11.42 17.64 -33.30
N ASP A 321 -10.17 18.08 -33.21
CA ASP A 321 -9.02 17.21 -33.18
C ASP A 321 -8.68 16.83 -31.70
N ILE A 322 -7.75 15.93 -31.54
CA ILE A 322 -7.35 15.41 -30.23
C ILE A 322 -6.75 16.51 -29.32
N ASN A 323 -5.96 17.41 -29.88
CA ASN A 323 -5.28 18.45 -29.11
C ASN A 323 -6.30 19.51 -28.65
N LEU A 324 -7.18 19.90 -29.54
CA LEU A 324 -8.25 20.86 -29.26
C LEU A 324 -9.21 20.26 -28.22
N TYR A 325 -9.64 19.00 -28.41
CA TYR A 325 -10.48 18.30 -27.43
C TYR A 325 -9.82 18.23 -26.05
N ASN A 326 -8.54 17.85 -25.92
CA ASN A 326 -7.85 17.77 -24.64
C ASN A 326 -7.75 19.12 -23.94
N LYS A 327 -7.52 20.22 -24.69
CA LYS A 327 -7.52 21.59 -24.14
C LYS A 327 -8.92 21.95 -23.62
N LEU A 328 -9.95 21.74 -24.43
CA LEU A 328 -11.36 22.01 -24.05
C LEU A 328 -11.80 21.15 -22.88
N TYR A 329 -11.40 19.89 -22.84
CA TYR A 329 -11.69 18.98 -21.74
C TYR A 329 -11.11 19.47 -20.39
N GLN A 330 -9.90 20.03 -20.38
CA GLN A 330 -9.33 20.62 -19.17
C GLN A 330 -10.12 21.85 -18.69
N TYR A 331 -10.56 22.71 -19.61
CA TYR A 331 -11.43 23.84 -19.27
C TYR A 331 -12.79 23.34 -18.77
N ALA A 332 -13.41 22.43 -19.49
CA ALA A 332 -14.70 21.84 -19.11
C ALA A 332 -14.66 21.20 -17.72
N SER A 333 -13.57 20.50 -17.37
CA SER A 333 -13.41 19.92 -16.03
C SER A 333 -13.40 21.01 -14.95
N LYS A 334 -12.63 22.09 -15.14
CA LYS A 334 -12.61 23.23 -14.20
C LYS A 334 -13.96 23.95 -14.13
N PHE A 335 -14.62 24.15 -15.27
CA PHE A 335 -15.94 24.79 -15.29
C PHE A 335 -17.00 23.93 -14.60
N LYS A 336 -16.99 22.61 -14.79
CA LYS A 336 -17.86 21.67 -14.05
C LYS A 336 -17.69 21.82 -12.53
N GLU A 337 -16.45 21.89 -12.05
CA GLU A 337 -16.17 22.10 -10.63
C GLU A 337 -16.67 23.45 -10.14
N THR A 338 -16.44 24.52 -10.91
CA THR A 338 -16.93 25.86 -10.59
C THR A 338 -18.46 25.91 -10.57
N LEU A 339 -19.14 25.28 -11.55
CA LEU A 339 -20.61 25.22 -11.63
C LEU A 339 -21.23 24.38 -10.51
N SER A 340 -20.47 23.50 -9.85
CA SER A 340 -20.96 22.80 -8.65
C SER A 340 -21.15 23.75 -7.47
N ALA A 341 -20.35 24.83 -7.39
CA ALA A 341 -20.48 25.87 -6.36
C ALA A 341 -21.29 27.09 -6.84
N ASN A 342 -21.04 27.54 -8.08
CA ASN A 342 -21.61 28.76 -8.65
C ASN A 342 -22.74 28.44 -9.64
N LYS A 343 -23.66 29.40 -9.86
CA LYS A 343 -24.72 29.27 -10.87
C LYS A 343 -24.23 29.49 -12.30
N GLU A 344 -23.14 30.22 -12.47
CA GLU A 344 -22.54 30.54 -13.78
C GLU A 344 -21.02 30.65 -13.67
N VAL A 345 -20.34 30.51 -14.80
CA VAL A 345 -18.92 30.73 -14.97
C VAL A 345 -18.64 31.55 -16.23
N HIS A 346 -17.85 32.61 -16.07
CA HIS A 346 -17.39 33.41 -17.21
C HIS A 346 -16.21 32.71 -17.87
N MET A 347 -16.44 32.17 -19.06
CA MET A 347 -15.39 31.58 -19.90
C MET A 347 -14.54 32.69 -20.48
N ASN A 348 -13.24 32.64 -20.23
CA ASN A 348 -12.25 33.50 -20.85
C ASN A 348 -10.94 32.70 -21.00
N PHE A 349 -10.69 32.19 -22.20
CA PHE A 349 -9.53 31.36 -22.47
C PHE A 349 -9.04 31.49 -23.91
N ALA A 350 -7.77 31.21 -24.11
CA ALA A 350 -7.13 31.23 -25.42
C ALA A 350 -6.99 29.82 -26.00
N LEU A 351 -7.38 29.66 -27.27
CA LEU A 351 -7.15 28.45 -28.07
C LEU A 351 -6.53 28.86 -29.38
N ASP A 352 -5.37 28.30 -29.74
CA ASP A 352 -4.70 28.49 -31.03
C ASP A 352 -4.62 29.97 -31.46
N ASN A 353 -4.17 30.81 -30.51
CA ASN A 353 -4.03 32.26 -30.63
C ASN A 353 -5.34 33.07 -30.80
N LYS A 354 -6.50 32.46 -30.56
CA LYS A 354 -7.79 33.15 -30.48
C LYS A 354 -8.32 33.12 -29.03
N ASN A 355 -8.82 34.30 -28.62
CA ASN A 355 -9.47 34.44 -27.33
C ASN A 355 -10.97 34.18 -27.46
N TYR A 356 -11.47 33.27 -26.67
CA TYR A 356 -12.89 32.92 -26.58
C TYR A 356 -13.46 33.43 -25.27
N LYS A 357 -14.66 34.02 -25.34
CA LYS A 357 -15.40 34.55 -24.20
C LYS A 357 -16.85 34.07 -24.29
N GLY A 358 -17.44 33.81 -23.15
CA GLY A 358 -18.85 33.42 -23.06
C GLY A 358 -19.27 33.23 -21.60
N VAL A 359 -20.53 32.98 -21.40
CA VAL A 359 -21.06 32.59 -20.10
C VAL A 359 -21.61 31.18 -20.20
N LEU A 360 -21.24 30.34 -19.29
CA LEU A 360 -21.73 28.98 -19.15
C LEU A 360 -22.49 28.88 -17.83
N THR A 361 -23.74 28.48 -17.88
CA THR A 361 -24.62 28.39 -16.70
C THR A 361 -24.70 26.96 -16.18
N ARG A 362 -25.16 26.81 -14.93
CA ARG A 362 -25.48 25.49 -14.36
C ARG A 362 -26.63 24.82 -15.11
N ASP A 363 -27.56 25.60 -15.62
CA ASP A 363 -28.71 25.08 -16.41
C ASP A 363 -28.23 24.51 -17.75
N ASP A 364 -27.26 25.16 -18.42
CA ASP A 364 -26.61 24.59 -19.61
C ASP A 364 -25.94 23.25 -19.31
N PHE A 365 -25.25 23.15 -18.16
CA PHE A 365 -24.62 21.91 -17.71
C PHE A 365 -25.67 20.83 -17.43
N ASN A 366 -26.76 21.18 -16.75
CA ASN A 366 -27.85 20.25 -16.42
C ASN A 366 -28.53 19.75 -17.68
N GLU A 367 -28.81 20.67 -18.64
CA GLU A 367 -29.46 20.34 -19.91
C GLU A 367 -28.72 19.27 -20.69
N VAL A 368 -27.40 19.46 -20.89
CA VAL A 368 -26.57 18.52 -21.69
C VAL A 368 -26.33 17.19 -20.99
N ASN A 369 -26.50 17.13 -19.65
CA ASN A 369 -26.33 15.92 -18.86
C ASN A 369 -27.65 15.29 -18.39
N LYS A 370 -28.77 15.83 -18.77
CA LYS A 370 -30.12 15.37 -18.32
C LYS A 370 -30.29 13.85 -18.51
N LYS A 371 -29.97 13.33 -19.70
CA LYS A 371 -30.10 11.89 -20.01
C LYS A 371 -29.25 11.02 -19.11
N GLU A 372 -28.08 11.52 -18.68
CA GLU A 372 -27.19 10.79 -17.78
C GLU A 372 -27.74 10.82 -16.35
N PHE A 373 -28.26 11.96 -15.90
CA PHE A 373 -28.87 12.07 -14.57
C PHE A 373 -30.11 11.18 -14.41
N GLU A 374 -30.92 11.03 -15.45
CA GLU A 374 -32.12 10.15 -15.48
C GLU A 374 -31.78 8.65 -15.32
N LYS A 375 -30.50 8.25 -15.39
CA LYS A 375 -30.09 6.87 -15.12
C LYS A 375 -30.00 6.56 -13.64
N ILE A 376 -29.79 7.57 -12.78
CA ILE A 376 -29.62 7.37 -11.33
C ILE A 376 -30.89 6.78 -10.68
N PRO A 377 -32.09 7.35 -10.89
CA PRO A 377 -33.34 6.74 -10.42
C PRO A 377 -33.55 5.31 -10.92
N LYS A 378 -33.19 5.02 -12.18
CA LYS A 378 -33.34 3.67 -12.75
C LYS A 378 -32.46 2.65 -12.07
N LEU A 379 -31.24 3.05 -11.69
CA LEU A 379 -30.35 2.20 -10.90
C LEU A 379 -30.90 1.96 -9.48
N LEU A 380 -31.51 2.95 -8.87
CA LEU A 380 -32.19 2.79 -7.57
C LEU A 380 -33.37 1.83 -7.67
N ASP A 381 -34.21 1.96 -8.72
CA ASP A 381 -35.32 1.03 -8.99
C ASP A 381 -34.80 -0.40 -9.17
N GLU A 382 -33.72 -0.57 -9.93
CA GLU A 382 -33.07 -1.87 -10.13
C GLU A 382 -32.57 -2.47 -8.81
N LEU A 383 -31.93 -1.65 -7.94
CA LEU A 383 -31.47 -2.08 -6.64
C LEU A 383 -32.62 -2.57 -5.76
N PHE A 384 -33.66 -1.78 -5.64
CA PHE A 384 -34.85 -2.11 -4.83
C PHE A 384 -35.54 -3.39 -5.32
N LEU A 385 -35.66 -3.55 -6.65
CA LEU A 385 -36.26 -4.74 -7.26
C LEU A 385 -35.43 -5.99 -6.95
N LYS A 386 -34.10 -5.93 -7.14
CA LYS A 386 -33.19 -7.07 -6.90
C LYS A 386 -33.11 -7.44 -5.42
N ALA A 387 -33.05 -6.46 -4.55
CA ALA A 387 -32.98 -6.64 -3.11
C ALA A 387 -34.32 -7.07 -2.47
N ASN A 388 -35.43 -6.98 -3.22
CA ASN A 388 -36.80 -7.15 -2.70
C ASN A 388 -37.04 -6.27 -1.46
N LYS A 389 -36.64 -5.00 -1.56
CA LYS A 389 -36.77 -3.98 -0.51
C LYS A 389 -37.55 -2.78 -1.01
N THR A 390 -37.97 -1.92 -0.10
CA THR A 390 -38.64 -0.67 -0.37
C THR A 390 -37.98 0.49 0.35
N LEU A 391 -38.30 1.72 -0.01
CA LEU A 391 -37.78 2.90 0.67
C LEU A 391 -38.01 2.89 2.20
N LYS A 392 -39.10 2.30 2.65
CA LYS A 392 -39.46 2.18 4.07
C LYS A 392 -38.53 1.29 4.88
N ASP A 393 -37.83 0.40 4.20
CA ASP A 393 -36.81 -0.49 4.82
C ASP A 393 -35.52 0.23 5.08
N ILE A 394 -35.26 1.37 4.40
CA ILE A 394 -33.96 2.05 4.39
C ILE A 394 -33.88 3.06 5.55
N SER A 395 -32.83 2.95 6.31
CA SER A 395 -32.54 3.84 7.42
C SER A 395 -31.70 5.05 7.02
N GLN A 396 -30.90 4.92 5.93
CA GLN A 396 -30.00 6.00 5.51
C GLN A 396 -29.46 5.79 4.09
N PHE A 397 -29.23 6.91 3.39
CA PHE A 397 -28.50 7.01 2.12
C PHE A 397 -27.19 7.76 2.38
N GLU A 398 -26.04 7.12 2.14
CA GLU A 398 -24.74 7.75 2.21
C GLU A 398 -24.22 8.09 0.81
N LEU A 399 -23.88 9.35 0.61
CA LEU A 399 -23.43 9.89 -0.67
C LEU A 399 -21.91 9.99 -0.70
N ILE A 400 -21.28 9.26 -1.62
CA ILE A 400 -19.81 9.22 -1.78
C ILE A 400 -19.39 9.43 -3.23
N GLY A 401 -18.11 9.66 -3.46
CA GLY A 401 -17.56 9.95 -4.79
C GLY A 401 -17.56 11.44 -5.13
N GLY A 402 -16.67 11.81 -6.06
CA GLY A 402 -16.43 13.22 -6.40
C GLY A 402 -17.61 13.91 -7.09
N SER A 403 -18.32 13.18 -7.96
CA SER A 403 -19.40 13.74 -8.77
C SER A 403 -20.71 13.98 -7.98
N ILE A 404 -20.84 13.41 -6.78
CA ILE A 404 -21.99 13.69 -5.90
C ILE A 404 -22.08 15.16 -5.47
N ARG A 405 -20.99 15.92 -5.62
CA ARG A 405 -20.95 17.37 -5.34
C ARG A 405 -21.72 18.20 -6.36
N ILE A 406 -22.13 17.61 -7.49
CA ILE A 406 -22.96 18.27 -8.50
C ILE A 406 -24.38 18.44 -7.94
N PRO A 407 -24.90 19.68 -7.80
CA PRO A 407 -26.20 19.94 -7.15
C PRO A 407 -27.36 19.18 -7.78
N GLU A 408 -27.38 19.07 -9.12
CA GLU A 408 -28.46 18.37 -9.83
C GLU A 408 -28.52 16.89 -9.50
N ILE A 409 -27.38 16.23 -9.30
CA ILE A 409 -27.35 14.84 -8.87
C ILE A 409 -28.00 14.69 -7.48
N GLN A 410 -27.71 15.62 -6.58
CA GLN A 410 -28.34 15.63 -5.25
C GLN A 410 -29.84 15.88 -5.33
N ASN A 411 -30.27 16.78 -6.24
CA ASN A 411 -31.69 17.04 -6.49
C ASN A 411 -32.42 15.78 -7.00
N VAL A 412 -31.83 15.13 -8.02
CA VAL A 412 -32.41 13.89 -8.58
C VAL A 412 -32.56 12.79 -7.52
N ILE A 413 -31.60 12.67 -6.59
CA ILE A 413 -31.70 11.71 -5.49
C ILE A 413 -32.76 12.14 -4.48
N ARG A 414 -32.85 13.44 -4.12
CA ARG A 414 -33.88 13.96 -3.21
C ARG A 414 -35.27 13.79 -3.79
N ASP A 415 -35.47 14.12 -5.07
CA ASP A 415 -36.74 13.97 -5.77
C ASP A 415 -37.19 12.49 -5.81
N TYR A 416 -36.26 11.57 -5.98
CA TYR A 416 -36.54 10.12 -5.97
C TYR A 416 -37.00 9.62 -4.60
N ILE A 417 -36.37 10.05 -3.51
CA ILE A 417 -36.76 9.59 -2.17
C ILE A 417 -37.93 10.35 -1.56
N GLY A 418 -38.32 11.51 -2.12
CA GLY A 418 -39.38 12.39 -1.64
C GLY A 418 -38.90 13.36 -0.55
N GLU A 419 -39.51 14.56 -0.52
CA GLU A 419 -39.12 15.62 0.41
C GLU A 419 -39.22 15.21 1.88
N GLU A 420 -40.24 14.40 2.20
CA GLU A 420 -40.48 13.87 3.55
C GLU A 420 -39.39 12.94 4.07
N ASN A 421 -38.55 12.41 3.20
CA ASN A 421 -37.47 11.47 3.52
C ASN A 421 -36.07 12.11 3.41
N ASN A 422 -35.95 13.42 3.23
CA ASN A 422 -34.66 14.10 3.07
C ASN A 422 -33.73 13.89 4.25
N ASP A 423 -34.24 13.66 5.44
CA ASP A 423 -33.48 13.35 6.66
C ASP A 423 -32.71 11.99 6.55
N LEU A 424 -33.11 11.12 5.62
CA LEU A 424 -32.42 9.87 5.34
C LEU A 424 -31.09 10.10 4.60
N ILE A 425 -30.86 11.27 4.01
CA ILE A 425 -29.58 11.56 3.32
C ILE A 425 -28.50 11.93 4.34
N GLY A 426 -27.56 11.01 4.53
CA GLY A 426 -26.39 11.20 5.38
C GLY A 426 -25.21 11.79 4.62
N THR A 427 -24.42 12.58 5.35
CA THR A 427 -23.11 13.10 4.90
C THR A 427 -22.05 12.78 5.94
N HIS A 428 -22.16 11.60 6.56
CA HIS A 428 -21.32 11.22 7.69
C HIS A 428 -19.93 10.75 7.24
N LEU A 429 -19.80 10.37 5.98
CA LEU A 429 -18.56 9.92 5.38
C LEU A 429 -17.90 11.04 4.58
N ASN A 430 -16.61 11.21 4.78
CA ASN A 430 -15.82 12.00 3.84
C ASN A 430 -15.55 11.15 2.59
N GLY A 431 -16.13 11.54 1.46
CA GLY A 431 -15.98 10.83 0.18
C GLY A 431 -14.55 10.80 -0.37
N ASP A 432 -13.62 11.56 0.22
CA ASP A 432 -12.22 11.62 -0.22
C ASP A 432 -11.31 10.64 0.55
N ASP A 433 -11.68 10.17 1.73
CA ASP A 433 -10.83 9.29 2.56
C ASP A 433 -11.48 7.96 2.97
N SER A 434 -12.83 7.91 3.02
CA SER A 434 -13.57 6.77 3.56
C SER A 434 -13.26 5.44 2.87
N VAL A 435 -13.09 5.44 1.55
CA VAL A 435 -12.80 4.24 0.75
C VAL A 435 -11.40 3.72 1.04
N ALA A 436 -10.38 4.59 1.03
CA ALA A 436 -8.99 4.20 1.29
C ALA A 436 -8.81 3.71 2.75
N ILE A 437 -9.42 4.39 3.71
CA ILE A 437 -9.37 3.97 5.12
C ILE A 437 -10.10 2.65 5.31
N GLY A 438 -11.27 2.48 4.69
CA GLY A 438 -12.04 1.24 4.72
C GLY A 438 -11.27 0.06 4.13
N ALA A 439 -10.53 0.26 3.04
CA ALA A 439 -9.64 -0.74 2.48
C ALA A 439 -8.59 -1.22 3.49
N ALA A 440 -7.94 -0.29 4.20
CA ALA A 440 -6.94 -0.66 5.23
C ALA A 440 -7.58 -1.37 6.42
N TYR A 441 -8.76 -0.93 6.87
CA TYR A 441 -9.51 -1.60 7.96
C TYR A 441 -9.91 -3.02 7.59
N SER A 442 -10.32 -3.26 6.33
CA SER A 442 -10.84 -4.55 5.88
C SER A 442 -9.87 -5.70 6.13
N ILE A 443 -8.55 -5.46 6.13
CA ILE A 443 -7.53 -6.48 6.36
C ILE A 443 -7.68 -7.10 7.76
N ARG A 444 -7.77 -6.26 8.78
CA ARG A 444 -7.81 -6.71 10.18
C ARG A 444 -9.17 -7.32 10.56
N TRP A 445 -10.22 -6.92 9.88
CA TRP A 445 -11.61 -7.23 10.24
C TRP A 445 -12.37 -7.95 9.14
N ARG A 446 -11.70 -8.56 8.17
CA ARG A 446 -12.32 -9.19 6.99
C ARG A 446 -13.41 -10.20 7.34
N LYS A 447 -13.30 -10.90 8.45
CA LYS A 447 -14.32 -11.86 8.92
C LYS A 447 -15.67 -11.23 9.25
N LYS A 448 -15.72 -9.92 9.48
CA LYS A 448 -16.95 -9.16 9.76
C LYS A 448 -17.62 -8.61 8.52
N ILE A 449 -17.00 -8.76 7.34
CA ILE A 449 -17.52 -8.30 6.06
C ILE A 449 -18.05 -9.53 5.31
N LEU A 450 -19.36 -9.58 5.12
CA LEU A 450 -20.03 -10.60 4.31
C LEU A 450 -20.35 -9.99 2.95
N GLU A 451 -19.42 -10.12 2.02
CA GLU A 451 -19.47 -9.60 0.67
C GLU A 451 -19.58 -10.74 -0.34
N THR A 452 -20.48 -10.62 -1.28
CA THR A 452 -20.76 -11.64 -2.29
C THR A 452 -20.05 -11.39 -3.60
N ILE A 453 -19.88 -12.43 -4.42
CA ILE A 453 -19.33 -12.30 -5.76
C ILE A 453 -20.32 -11.62 -6.71
N PRO A 454 -19.81 -10.82 -7.71
CA PRO A 454 -20.70 -10.04 -8.57
C PRO A 454 -21.39 -10.87 -9.65
N TYR A 455 -20.86 -12.04 -10.01
CA TYR A 455 -21.32 -12.85 -11.12
C TYR A 455 -21.26 -14.34 -10.81
N ASN A 456 -22.22 -15.09 -11.35
CA ASN A 456 -22.21 -16.53 -11.24
C ASN A 456 -20.96 -17.14 -11.90
N ILE A 457 -20.35 -18.09 -11.19
CA ILE A 457 -19.29 -18.96 -11.70
C ILE A 457 -19.89 -20.31 -11.98
N SER A 458 -19.70 -20.81 -13.20
CA SER A 458 -20.24 -22.10 -13.64
C SER A 458 -19.15 -22.94 -14.28
N MET A 459 -19.38 -24.25 -14.35
CA MET A 459 -18.49 -25.18 -15.02
C MET A 459 -19.25 -26.09 -15.97
N GLU A 460 -18.53 -26.59 -16.97
CA GLU A 460 -18.94 -27.63 -17.91
C GLU A 460 -17.86 -28.72 -17.96
N ILE A 461 -18.26 -29.98 -17.99
CA ILE A 461 -17.31 -31.10 -18.05
C ILE A 461 -17.42 -31.79 -19.40
N ILE A 462 -16.29 -31.97 -20.04
CA ILE A 462 -16.18 -32.44 -21.40
C ILE A 462 -15.24 -33.67 -21.45
N SER A 463 -15.55 -34.68 -22.27
CA SER A 463 -14.65 -35.80 -22.51
C SER A 463 -13.41 -35.33 -23.27
N ALA A 464 -12.22 -35.75 -22.82
CA ALA A 464 -10.98 -35.44 -23.52
C ALA A 464 -10.81 -36.23 -24.83
N GLU A 465 -11.51 -37.38 -25.00
CA GLU A 465 -11.36 -38.28 -26.18
C GLU A 465 -12.14 -37.82 -27.39
N ASN A 466 -13.40 -37.38 -27.20
CA ASN A 466 -14.32 -37.06 -28.27
C ASN A 466 -15.01 -35.69 -28.13
N GLU A 467 -14.59 -34.89 -27.19
CA GLU A 467 -15.13 -33.55 -26.88
C GLU A 467 -16.65 -33.51 -26.62
N THR A 468 -17.25 -34.66 -26.25
CA THR A 468 -18.66 -34.69 -25.87
C THR A 468 -18.86 -34.18 -24.46
N ILE A 469 -19.98 -33.52 -24.23
CA ILE A 469 -20.34 -32.99 -22.91
C ILE A 469 -20.70 -34.16 -21.99
N ILE A 470 -19.99 -34.31 -20.89
CA ILE A 470 -20.26 -35.28 -19.83
C ILE A 470 -21.27 -34.68 -18.81
N LYS A 471 -21.05 -33.40 -18.43
CA LYS A 471 -21.96 -32.67 -17.58
C LYS A 471 -22.20 -31.30 -18.17
N ASN A 472 -23.45 -30.99 -18.43
CA ASN A 472 -23.86 -29.66 -18.87
C ASN A 472 -23.46 -28.59 -17.89
N ARG A 473 -23.36 -27.37 -18.39
CA ARG A 473 -23.00 -26.20 -17.64
C ARG A 473 -23.87 -26.07 -16.38
N SER A 474 -23.23 -26.03 -15.25
CA SER A 474 -23.86 -25.93 -13.92
C SER A 474 -23.19 -24.84 -13.09
N VAL A 475 -23.99 -24.12 -12.30
CA VAL A 475 -23.49 -23.08 -11.40
C VAL A 475 -22.73 -23.73 -10.25
N ILE A 476 -21.50 -23.27 -10.01
CA ILE A 476 -20.64 -23.65 -8.86
C ILE A 476 -20.86 -22.65 -7.73
N PHE A 477 -20.77 -21.36 -8.05
CA PHE A 477 -20.97 -20.25 -7.15
C PHE A 477 -21.98 -19.29 -7.75
N ASP A 478 -23.05 -18.98 -7.05
CA ASP A 478 -24.03 -17.97 -7.45
C ASP A 478 -23.67 -16.59 -6.88
N THR A 479 -24.37 -15.56 -7.28
CA THR A 479 -24.15 -14.18 -6.83
C THR A 479 -24.38 -13.95 -5.32
N LYS A 480 -24.91 -14.96 -4.61
CA LYS A 480 -25.08 -14.94 -3.15
C LYS A 480 -23.91 -15.57 -2.41
N THR A 481 -22.99 -16.19 -3.13
CA THR A 481 -21.79 -16.83 -2.57
C THR A 481 -20.86 -15.79 -2.01
N LEU A 482 -20.39 -15.97 -0.80
CA LEU A 482 -19.39 -15.11 -0.17
C LEU A 482 -17.97 -15.39 -0.70
N TYR A 483 -17.13 -14.38 -0.69
CA TYR A 483 -15.69 -14.62 -0.90
C TYR A 483 -15.12 -15.51 0.21
N ASP A 484 -14.15 -16.35 -0.14
CA ASP A 484 -13.50 -17.38 0.70
C ASP A 484 -14.33 -18.65 0.92
N GLU A 485 -15.42 -18.83 0.14
CA GLU A 485 -16.21 -20.06 0.16
C GLU A 485 -15.64 -21.16 -0.73
N ARG A 486 -16.00 -22.39 -0.38
CA ARG A 486 -15.64 -23.61 -1.12
C ARG A 486 -16.89 -24.35 -1.54
N ASN A 487 -16.84 -24.92 -2.72
CA ASN A 487 -17.90 -25.80 -3.21
C ASN A 487 -17.30 -27.05 -3.84
N MET A 488 -17.99 -28.17 -3.70
CA MET A 488 -17.56 -29.48 -4.19
C MET A 488 -18.53 -29.98 -5.25
N VAL A 489 -17.97 -30.52 -6.33
CA VAL A 489 -18.74 -31.16 -7.39
C VAL A 489 -18.18 -32.56 -7.64
N GLU A 490 -19.04 -33.54 -7.67
CA GLU A 490 -18.66 -34.94 -7.89
C GLU A 490 -19.27 -35.49 -9.18
N ILE A 491 -18.50 -36.29 -9.87
CA ILE A 491 -18.98 -37.12 -11.02
C ILE A 491 -18.38 -38.52 -10.96
N VAL A 492 -19.09 -39.48 -11.49
CA VAL A 492 -18.59 -40.86 -11.68
C VAL A 492 -18.06 -40.98 -13.11
N TYR A 493 -16.74 -41.06 -13.26
CA TYR A 493 -16.09 -41.12 -14.55
C TYR A 493 -14.69 -41.75 -14.46
N ASP A 494 -14.25 -42.45 -15.48
CA ASP A 494 -13.01 -43.24 -15.43
C ASP A 494 -11.99 -42.91 -16.55
N LYS A 495 -12.28 -41.87 -17.34
CA LYS A 495 -11.43 -41.46 -18.48
C LYS A 495 -10.93 -40.05 -18.27
N ASN A 496 -9.97 -39.63 -19.10
CA ASN A 496 -9.48 -38.27 -19.15
C ASN A 496 -10.60 -37.31 -19.54
N LEU A 497 -10.60 -36.12 -18.93
CA LEU A 497 -11.64 -35.10 -19.12
C LEU A 497 -11.07 -33.68 -19.09
N LYS A 498 -11.91 -32.76 -19.53
CA LYS A 498 -11.64 -31.32 -19.47
C LYS A 498 -12.75 -30.64 -18.68
N VAL A 499 -12.38 -29.65 -17.88
CA VAL A 499 -13.32 -28.82 -17.11
C VAL A 499 -13.19 -27.39 -17.58
N ASP A 500 -14.22 -26.86 -18.19
CA ASP A 500 -14.32 -25.44 -18.58
C ASP A 500 -15.00 -24.66 -17.48
N VAL A 501 -14.39 -23.55 -17.06
CA VAL A 501 -14.92 -22.65 -16.03
C VAL A 501 -15.32 -21.34 -16.69
N TYR A 502 -16.50 -20.84 -16.31
CA TYR A 502 -17.11 -19.64 -16.88
C TYR A 502 -17.51 -18.63 -15.82
N GLU A 503 -17.38 -17.34 -16.15
CA GLU A 503 -18.02 -16.24 -15.45
C GLU A 503 -19.10 -15.67 -16.35
N LYS A 504 -20.37 -15.70 -15.93
CA LYS A 504 -21.51 -15.50 -16.87
C LYS A 504 -21.35 -16.44 -18.07
N ASP A 505 -21.25 -15.86 -19.28
CA ASP A 505 -21.09 -16.58 -20.54
C ASP A 505 -19.65 -16.58 -21.06
N VAL A 506 -18.73 -15.95 -20.32
CA VAL A 506 -17.33 -15.84 -20.71
C VAL A 506 -16.54 -16.99 -20.11
N LYS A 507 -15.88 -17.78 -20.97
CA LYS A 507 -14.97 -18.83 -20.51
C LYS A 507 -13.73 -18.17 -19.89
N LEU A 508 -13.40 -18.54 -18.64
CA LEU A 508 -12.25 -18.03 -17.90
C LEU A 508 -10.99 -18.86 -18.19
N PHE A 509 -11.10 -20.17 -18.03
CA PHE A 509 -10.01 -21.11 -18.23
C PHE A 509 -10.55 -22.52 -18.42
N ARG A 510 -9.68 -23.40 -18.94
CA ARG A 510 -9.90 -24.85 -19.07
C ARG A 510 -8.89 -25.60 -18.25
N CYS A 511 -9.33 -26.62 -17.53
CA CYS A 511 -8.45 -27.55 -16.83
C CYS A 511 -8.45 -28.88 -17.57
N ASP A 512 -7.29 -29.32 -18.04
CA ASP A 512 -7.10 -30.58 -18.77
C ASP A 512 -6.58 -31.66 -17.82
N PHE A 513 -7.43 -32.67 -17.57
CA PHE A 513 -7.15 -33.82 -16.72
C PHE A 513 -6.69 -35.00 -17.54
N ASN A 514 -5.45 -34.98 -17.99
CA ASN A 514 -4.87 -35.98 -18.92
C ASN A 514 -4.32 -37.20 -18.18
N THR A 515 -4.29 -37.22 -16.85
CA THR A 515 -3.70 -38.29 -16.05
C THR A 515 -4.71 -39.22 -15.40
N VAL A 516 -6.01 -38.92 -15.47
CA VAL A 516 -7.10 -39.66 -14.77
C VAL A 516 -7.03 -41.16 -15.07
N THR A 517 -7.07 -41.53 -16.35
CA THR A 517 -7.03 -42.96 -16.76
C THR A 517 -5.75 -43.65 -16.26
N LYS A 518 -4.61 -43.00 -16.28
CA LYS A 518 -3.33 -43.52 -15.80
C LYS A 518 -3.34 -43.76 -14.29
N GLU A 519 -3.81 -42.82 -13.52
CA GLU A 519 -3.85 -42.94 -12.06
C GLU A 519 -4.89 -43.98 -11.59
N ILE A 520 -6.03 -44.09 -12.28
CA ILE A 520 -6.99 -45.17 -12.01
C ILE A 520 -6.35 -46.55 -12.28
N LYS A 521 -5.68 -46.74 -13.42
CA LYS A 521 -5.01 -48.03 -13.75
C LYS A 521 -3.92 -48.34 -12.72
N LYS A 522 -3.15 -47.39 -12.30
CA LYS A 522 -2.10 -47.51 -11.29
C LYS A 522 -2.69 -47.94 -9.92
N TYR A 523 -3.77 -47.29 -9.49
CA TYR A 523 -4.47 -47.61 -8.26
C TYR A 523 -5.05 -49.02 -8.31
N ILE A 524 -5.79 -49.41 -9.36
CA ILE A 524 -6.34 -50.73 -9.53
C ILE A 524 -5.25 -51.82 -9.50
N LYS A 525 -4.10 -51.57 -10.17
CA LYS A 525 -2.95 -52.46 -10.12
C LYS A 525 -2.39 -52.65 -8.70
N THR A 526 -2.37 -51.57 -7.94
CA THR A 526 -1.89 -51.56 -6.53
C THR A 526 -2.88 -52.34 -5.67
N MET A 527 -4.17 -52.03 -5.78
CA MET A 527 -5.22 -52.69 -4.96
C MET A 527 -5.43 -54.15 -5.27
N ASN A 528 -5.23 -54.56 -6.53
CA ASN A 528 -5.30 -55.99 -6.89
C ASN A 528 -4.22 -56.85 -6.24
N LYS A 529 -3.18 -56.29 -5.66
CA LYS A 529 -2.22 -56.99 -4.81
C LYS A 529 -2.79 -57.38 -3.43
N TYR A 530 -3.83 -56.68 -2.98
CA TYR A 530 -4.48 -56.92 -1.70
C TYR A 530 -5.72 -57.83 -1.91
N LYS A 531 -5.56 -59.13 -1.75
CA LYS A 531 -6.58 -60.15 -2.08
C LYS A 531 -7.89 -60.03 -1.31
N ASN A 532 -7.95 -59.32 -0.21
CA ASN A 532 -9.10 -59.25 0.72
C ASN A 532 -9.75 -57.86 0.80
N SER A 533 -9.48 -56.95 -0.10
CA SER A 533 -10.19 -55.68 -0.16
C SER A 533 -11.10 -55.62 -1.39
N THR A 534 -12.32 -55.16 -1.23
CA THR A 534 -13.22 -54.81 -2.30
C THR A 534 -13.15 -53.29 -2.47
N PHE A 535 -13.07 -52.82 -3.69
CA PHE A 535 -12.99 -51.40 -4.00
C PHE A 535 -13.78 -51.06 -5.24
N THR A 536 -14.19 -49.79 -5.36
CA THR A 536 -14.86 -49.33 -6.57
C THR A 536 -13.85 -49.21 -7.70
N LYS A 537 -14.13 -49.85 -8.86
CA LYS A 537 -13.26 -49.79 -10.05
C LYS A 537 -13.39 -48.48 -10.80
N ILE A 538 -14.57 -47.89 -10.78
CA ILE A 538 -14.86 -46.57 -11.32
C ILE A 538 -14.97 -45.62 -10.14
N PRO A 539 -13.98 -44.69 -9.98
CA PRO A 539 -14.00 -43.76 -8.86
C PRO A 539 -14.99 -42.63 -9.09
N LYS A 540 -15.30 -41.92 -8.00
CA LYS A 540 -15.82 -40.58 -8.15
C LYS A 540 -14.64 -39.62 -8.38
N ILE A 541 -14.80 -38.67 -9.32
CA ILE A 541 -13.91 -37.53 -9.42
C ILE A 541 -14.55 -36.39 -8.68
N GLN A 542 -13.87 -35.91 -7.65
CA GLN A 542 -14.32 -34.79 -6.83
C GLN A 542 -13.49 -33.55 -7.19
N PHE A 543 -14.18 -32.48 -7.56
CA PHE A 543 -13.63 -31.17 -7.82
C PHE A 543 -13.96 -30.28 -6.63
N GLU A 544 -12.96 -29.72 -5.95
CA GLU A 544 -13.12 -28.71 -4.93
C GLU A 544 -12.74 -27.34 -5.50
N PHE A 545 -13.72 -26.47 -5.64
CA PHE A 545 -13.55 -25.08 -6.04
C PHE A 545 -13.49 -24.20 -4.80
N HIS A 546 -12.54 -23.29 -4.78
CA HIS A 546 -12.39 -22.30 -3.70
C HIS A 546 -12.26 -20.90 -4.32
N ILE A 547 -13.21 -20.02 -4.04
CA ILE A 547 -13.10 -18.61 -4.38
C ILE A 547 -12.40 -17.86 -3.25
N THR A 548 -11.18 -17.38 -3.51
CA THR A 548 -10.36 -16.76 -2.48
C THR A 548 -10.82 -15.32 -2.16
N LYS A 549 -10.29 -14.73 -1.07
CA LYS A 549 -10.48 -13.32 -0.69
C LYS A 549 -10.02 -12.31 -1.75
N LEU A 550 -9.13 -12.71 -2.64
CA LEU A 550 -8.68 -11.91 -3.79
C LEU A 550 -9.57 -12.10 -5.02
N GLY A 551 -10.64 -12.91 -4.91
CA GLY A 551 -11.50 -13.29 -6.03
C GLY A 551 -10.88 -14.31 -6.99
N ARG A 552 -9.75 -14.97 -6.62
CA ARG A 552 -9.17 -16.05 -7.44
C ARG A 552 -9.97 -17.34 -7.25
N ILE A 553 -10.17 -18.07 -8.34
CA ILE A 553 -10.78 -19.39 -8.32
C ILE A 553 -9.64 -20.41 -8.31
N ASN A 554 -9.52 -21.16 -7.22
CA ASN A 554 -8.62 -22.28 -7.11
C ASN A 554 -9.41 -23.57 -7.33
N LEU A 555 -8.84 -24.52 -8.06
CA LEU A 555 -9.41 -25.84 -8.27
C LEU A 555 -8.45 -26.88 -7.72
N MET A 556 -8.97 -27.81 -6.97
CA MET A 556 -8.31 -29.07 -6.63
C MET A 556 -9.17 -30.24 -7.12
N ALA A 557 -8.55 -31.32 -7.53
CA ALA A 557 -9.27 -32.50 -7.95
C ALA A 557 -8.65 -33.76 -7.36
N GLN A 558 -9.51 -34.72 -7.03
CA GLN A 558 -9.10 -36.02 -6.51
C GLN A 558 -10.02 -37.13 -7.00
N LEU A 559 -9.42 -38.31 -7.20
CA LEU A 559 -10.14 -39.55 -7.40
C LEU A 559 -10.51 -40.13 -6.06
N ILE A 560 -11.79 -40.36 -5.84
CA ILE A 560 -12.26 -41.00 -4.61
C ILE A 560 -12.69 -42.43 -4.92
N PHE A 561 -12.02 -43.37 -4.29
CA PHE A 561 -12.33 -44.78 -4.35
C PHE A 561 -12.92 -45.18 -3.00
N ASN A 562 -14.09 -45.79 -2.99
CA ASN A 562 -14.61 -46.45 -1.79
C ASN A 562 -13.94 -47.84 -1.64
N VAL A 563 -13.22 -48.00 -0.58
CA VAL A 563 -12.47 -49.20 -0.23
C VAL A 563 -13.07 -49.86 0.99
N ARG A 564 -13.54 -51.05 0.81
CA ARG A 564 -13.93 -51.89 1.92
C ARG A 564 -12.76 -52.79 2.30
N SER A 565 -12.14 -52.50 3.40
CA SER A 565 -11.01 -53.24 3.97
C SER A 565 -11.39 -53.99 5.22
N TYR A 566 -10.79 -55.14 5.34
CA TYR A 566 -10.91 -55.94 6.58
C TYR A 566 -9.87 -55.49 7.58
N VAL A 567 -10.32 -55.03 8.75
CA VAL A 567 -9.42 -54.65 9.85
C VAL A 567 -9.27 -55.89 10.76
N GLY A 568 -8.18 -56.64 10.57
CA GLY A 568 -7.77 -57.72 11.49
C GLY A 568 -7.41 -57.15 12.86
N LEU A 569 -7.80 -57.81 13.92
CA LEU A 569 -7.42 -57.45 15.28
C LEU A 569 -5.91 -57.62 15.49
N ASN A 570 -5.26 -56.60 16.05
CA ASN A 570 -3.96 -56.76 16.69
C ASN A 570 -4.09 -57.68 17.90
N ILE A 571 -3.67 -58.90 17.78
CA ILE A 571 -3.56 -59.82 18.93
C ILE A 571 -2.23 -59.48 19.61
N THR A 572 -2.29 -58.79 20.74
CA THR A 572 -1.17 -58.75 21.69
C THR A 572 -1.23 -60.03 22.50
N ASN A 573 -0.23 -60.89 22.37
CA ASN A 573 -0.08 -61.98 23.33
C ASN A 573 0.58 -61.45 24.63
N ASP A 574 0.42 -62.17 25.75
CA ASP A 574 0.83 -61.77 27.10
C ASP A 574 2.33 -61.44 27.31
N PHE A 575 3.13 -61.42 26.23
CA PHE A 575 4.58 -61.10 26.26
C PHE A 575 4.95 -59.76 25.61
N GLY A 576 4.03 -58.91 25.28
CA GLY A 576 4.31 -57.55 24.84
C GLY A 576 4.98 -57.41 23.47
N ARG A 577 4.96 -58.45 22.61
CA ARG A 577 5.49 -58.37 21.25
C ARG A 577 4.33 -58.21 20.27
N ASN A 578 4.36 -57.07 19.55
CA ASN A 578 3.48 -56.82 18.42
C ASN A 578 3.94 -57.68 17.23
N TYR A 579 3.22 -58.73 16.91
CA TYR A 579 3.32 -59.43 15.63
C TYR A 579 2.27 -58.82 14.69
N ASN A 580 2.72 -58.15 13.67
CA ASN A 580 1.92 -57.86 12.48
C ASN A 580 1.86 -59.14 11.64
N THR A 581 1.07 -60.12 12.03
CA THR A 581 0.72 -61.26 11.19
C THR A 581 -0.55 -60.86 10.44
N TYR A 582 -0.36 -60.43 9.18
CA TYR A 582 -1.42 -60.48 8.21
C TYR A 582 -1.68 -61.94 7.79
N ASP A 583 -2.17 -62.75 8.71
CA ASP A 583 -2.66 -64.06 8.38
C ASP A 583 -4.11 -63.96 7.90
N TYR A 584 -4.29 -64.31 6.65
CA TYR A 584 -5.49 -64.41 5.86
C TYR A 584 -6.53 -65.27 6.55
N ILE A 585 -7.58 -64.70 7.14
CA ILE A 585 -8.82 -65.40 7.48
C ILE A 585 -9.94 -64.69 6.71
N ALA A 586 -10.56 -65.41 5.77
CA ALA A 586 -11.72 -64.91 5.01
C ALA A 586 -12.83 -64.44 5.98
N PRO A 587 -13.52 -63.34 5.69
CA PRO A 587 -14.63 -62.87 6.47
C PRO A 587 -15.77 -63.91 6.48
N TYR A 588 -16.47 -64.01 7.61
CA TYR A 588 -17.66 -64.81 7.68
C TYR A 588 -18.75 -64.33 6.71
N SER A 589 -19.46 -65.26 6.04
CA SER A 589 -20.67 -64.96 5.30
C SER A 589 -21.77 -64.44 6.26
N LYS A 590 -22.84 -63.83 5.73
CA LYS A 590 -23.98 -63.42 6.58
C LYS A 590 -24.57 -64.58 7.36
N GLU A 591 -24.61 -65.75 6.69
CA GLU A 591 -25.11 -67.00 7.28
C GLU A 591 -24.20 -67.46 8.44
N GLU A 592 -22.88 -67.43 8.25
CA GLU A 592 -21.91 -67.73 9.31
C GLU A 592 -22.00 -66.80 10.51
N ILE A 593 -22.27 -65.49 10.29
CA ILE A 593 -22.47 -64.49 11.35
C ILE A 593 -23.77 -64.78 12.11
N GLU A 594 -24.81 -65.18 11.42
CA GLU A 594 -26.09 -65.56 12.01
C GLU A 594 -25.98 -66.85 12.85
N GLU A 595 -25.25 -67.85 12.37
CA GLU A 595 -24.93 -69.09 13.04
C GLU A 595 -24.06 -68.85 14.27
N ILE A 596 -23.07 -67.95 14.20
CA ILE A 596 -22.27 -67.57 15.37
C ILE A 596 -23.08 -66.79 16.41
N ASN A 597 -24.02 -65.96 16.00
CA ASN A 597 -24.90 -65.21 16.90
C ASN A 597 -25.89 -66.17 17.58
N ASN A 598 -26.38 -67.18 16.85
CA ASN A 598 -27.25 -68.22 17.43
C ASN A 598 -26.49 -69.10 18.45
N GLN A 599 -25.27 -69.50 18.11
CA GLN A 599 -24.39 -70.23 19.05
C GLN A 599 -23.99 -69.38 20.26
N LEU A 600 -23.90 -68.05 20.14
CA LEU A 600 -23.65 -67.14 21.26
C LEU A 600 -24.85 -67.06 22.17
N ASN A 601 -26.05 -67.02 21.62
CA ASN A 601 -27.28 -66.98 22.41
C ASN A 601 -27.52 -68.35 23.16
N GLU A 602 -27.08 -69.43 22.54
CA GLU A 602 -27.12 -70.77 23.21
C GLU A 602 -26.08 -70.97 24.35
N THR A 603 -24.85 -70.31 24.14
CA THR A 603 -23.75 -70.38 25.15
C THR A 603 -23.85 -69.35 26.28
N LEU A 604 -24.79 -68.41 26.23
CA LEU A 604 -25.16 -67.57 27.35
C LEU A 604 -25.92 -68.32 28.42
N ASN A 605 -26.12 -69.66 28.24
CA ASN A 605 -26.65 -70.54 29.27
C ASN A 605 -25.69 -70.55 30.46
N PRO A 606 -26.22 -70.49 31.76
CA PRO A 606 -25.40 -70.38 32.95
C PRO A 606 -24.38 -71.51 33.19
N ASN A 607 -24.50 -72.61 32.45
CA ASN A 607 -23.69 -73.82 32.65
C ASN A 607 -22.51 -74.01 31.70
N SER A 608 -22.22 -73.02 30.79
CA SER A 608 -21.04 -73.09 29.88
C SER A 608 -19.75 -72.76 30.62
N THR A 609 -18.70 -73.53 30.34
CA THR A 609 -17.37 -73.28 30.92
C THR A 609 -16.72 -72.01 30.49
N TYR A 610 -15.91 -71.40 31.34
CA TYR A 610 -15.19 -70.16 31.06
C TYR A 610 -14.33 -70.26 29.76
N LEU A 611 -13.79 -71.41 29.47
CA LEU A 611 -12.96 -71.71 28.31
C LEU A 611 -13.76 -71.68 27.00
N GLU A 612 -14.99 -72.21 26.98
CA GLU A 612 -15.88 -72.17 25.82
C GLU A 612 -16.38 -70.79 25.54
N ARG A 613 -16.68 -70.00 26.57
CA ARG A 613 -17.02 -68.56 26.40
C ARG A 613 -15.88 -67.72 25.89
N ASP A 614 -14.64 -67.99 26.32
CA ASP A 614 -13.43 -67.26 25.90
C ASP A 614 -13.01 -67.65 24.51
N LEU A 615 -13.14 -68.89 24.09
CA LEU A 615 -12.95 -69.39 22.71
C LEU A 615 -13.96 -68.77 21.72
N LEU A 616 -15.22 -68.66 22.11
CA LEU A 616 -16.28 -68.07 21.33
C LEU A 616 -16.07 -66.54 21.22
N LYS A 617 -15.75 -65.88 22.35
CA LYS A 617 -15.37 -64.45 22.34
C LYS A 617 -14.13 -64.17 21.46
N LYS A 618 -13.15 -65.08 21.40
CA LYS A 618 -11.98 -65.03 20.52
C LYS A 618 -12.36 -65.25 19.08
N LYS A 619 -13.32 -66.13 18.76
CA LYS A 619 -13.86 -66.32 17.42
C LYS A 619 -14.65 -65.11 16.93
N LEU A 620 -15.40 -64.46 17.79
CA LEU A 620 -16.22 -63.30 17.47
C LEU A 620 -15.43 -61.96 17.36
N LYS A 621 -14.21 -61.94 17.91
CA LYS A 621 -13.31 -60.79 17.76
C LYS A 621 -12.56 -60.80 16.45
N LYS A 622 -12.97 -61.58 15.44
CA LYS A 622 -12.41 -61.55 14.11
C LYS A 622 -12.96 -60.33 13.39
N GLY A 623 -12.18 -59.34 13.25
CA GLY A 623 -12.20 -58.10 12.48
C GLY A 623 -13.52 -57.60 11.89
N THR A 624 -13.66 -56.31 11.87
CA THR A 624 -14.78 -55.60 11.24
C THR A 624 -14.35 -55.08 9.87
N TYR A 625 -15.27 -55.02 8.91
CA TYR A 625 -15.06 -54.29 7.69
C TYR A 625 -15.15 -52.81 8.01
N THR A 626 -14.19 -52.02 7.47
CA THR A 626 -14.29 -50.59 7.42
C THR A 626 -14.42 -50.17 5.96
N ASP A 627 -15.40 -49.33 5.71
CA ASP A 627 -15.53 -48.62 4.45
C ASP A 627 -14.83 -47.27 4.59
N GLU A 628 -13.81 -47.04 3.77
CA GLU A 628 -13.04 -45.81 3.77
C GLU A 628 -13.01 -45.24 2.35
N ASP A 629 -13.19 -43.91 2.25
CA ASP A 629 -12.95 -43.20 1.00
C ASP A 629 -11.47 -42.85 0.91
N VAL A 630 -10.80 -43.42 -0.10
CA VAL A 630 -9.39 -43.14 -0.38
C VAL A 630 -9.31 -42.12 -1.51
N GLY A 631 -8.84 -40.92 -1.17
CA GLY A 631 -8.62 -39.81 -2.13
C GLY A 631 -7.22 -39.85 -2.74
N ILE A 632 -7.13 -39.78 -4.05
CA ILE A 632 -5.89 -39.65 -4.82
C ILE A 632 -5.92 -38.33 -5.58
N LYS A 633 -5.03 -37.40 -5.22
CA LYS A 633 -4.91 -36.12 -5.94
C LYS A 633 -4.60 -36.36 -7.41
N ILE A 634 -5.27 -35.60 -8.27
CA ILE A 634 -5.05 -35.61 -9.71
C ILE A 634 -4.40 -34.29 -10.10
N ASP A 635 -3.33 -34.38 -10.86
CA ASP A 635 -2.71 -33.21 -11.51
C ASP A 635 -3.42 -32.89 -12.84
N PHE A 636 -3.48 -31.60 -13.15
CA PHE A 636 -4.11 -31.08 -14.35
C PHE A 636 -3.37 -29.86 -14.87
N ASP A 637 -3.48 -29.62 -16.17
CA ASP A 637 -2.95 -28.45 -16.83
C ASP A 637 -4.05 -27.39 -16.94
N ILE A 638 -3.71 -26.12 -16.64
CA ILE A 638 -4.63 -25.00 -16.82
C ILE A 638 -4.32 -24.29 -18.12
N ILE A 639 -5.32 -24.21 -18.99
CA ILE A 639 -5.28 -23.42 -20.22
C ILE A 639 -6.15 -22.20 -20.00
N ASP A 640 -5.49 -21.05 -19.75
CA ASP A 640 -6.17 -19.78 -19.53
C ASP A 640 -6.79 -19.27 -20.83
N GLN A 641 -7.97 -18.64 -20.75
CA GLN A 641 -8.64 -18.05 -21.90
C GLN A 641 -8.24 -16.57 -22.04
N GLU A 642 -8.41 -16.04 -23.22
CA GLU A 642 -8.09 -14.65 -23.54
C GLU A 642 -8.93 -13.62 -22.76
N PRO A 643 -8.34 -12.54 -22.26
CA PRO A 643 -6.89 -12.32 -22.16
C PRO A 643 -6.26 -13.28 -21.15
N LYS A 644 -5.15 -13.91 -21.54
CA LYS A 644 -4.42 -14.79 -20.63
C LYS A 644 -3.82 -14.00 -19.49
N SER A 645 -3.74 -14.62 -18.33
CA SER A 645 -3.12 -14.02 -17.15
C SER A 645 -1.59 -14.03 -17.28
N PHE A 646 -0.93 -13.11 -16.60
CA PHE A 646 0.53 -13.12 -16.49
C PHE A 646 1.01 -14.43 -15.85
N THR A 647 2.04 -15.01 -16.46
CA THR A 647 2.77 -16.13 -15.87
C THR A 647 3.80 -15.63 -14.85
N GLU A 648 4.37 -16.54 -14.05
CA GLU A 648 5.48 -16.19 -13.14
C GLU A 648 6.67 -15.59 -13.92
N LYS A 649 6.95 -16.10 -15.13
CA LYS A 649 8.01 -15.56 -16.00
C LYS A 649 7.73 -14.14 -16.46
N ASP A 650 6.48 -13.80 -16.76
CA ASP A 650 6.07 -12.46 -17.15
C ASP A 650 6.24 -11.48 -15.95
N ILE A 651 5.86 -11.94 -14.77
CA ILE A 651 6.02 -11.16 -13.54
C ILE A 651 7.50 -10.88 -13.27
N GLU A 652 8.36 -11.90 -13.34
CA GLU A 652 9.81 -11.74 -13.15
C GLU A 652 10.44 -10.83 -14.22
N TYR A 653 10.03 -10.98 -15.49
CA TYR A 653 10.51 -10.15 -16.58
C TYR A 653 10.18 -8.67 -16.35
N TRP A 654 8.91 -8.38 -16.08
CA TRP A 654 8.48 -7.00 -15.87
C TRP A 654 9.03 -6.42 -14.57
N LYS A 655 9.16 -7.22 -13.52
CA LYS A 655 9.77 -6.78 -12.26
C LYS A 655 11.20 -6.31 -12.49
N ARG A 656 12.03 -7.09 -13.19
CA ARG A 656 13.41 -6.69 -13.55
C ARG A 656 13.44 -5.42 -14.38
N LYS A 657 12.57 -5.28 -15.38
CA LYS A 657 12.49 -4.04 -16.19
C LYS A 657 12.12 -2.83 -15.35
N LEU A 658 11.15 -2.95 -14.46
CA LEU A 658 10.75 -1.85 -13.58
C LEU A 658 11.86 -1.48 -12.60
N ASP A 659 12.59 -2.46 -12.07
CA ASP A 659 13.77 -2.24 -11.21
C ASP A 659 14.88 -1.47 -11.96
N PHE A 660 15.12 -1.84 -13.21
CA PHE A 660 16.05 -1.11 -14.08
C PHE A 660 15.64 0.35 -14.25
N TYR A 661 14.37 0.64 -14.56
CA TYR A 661 13.90 2.02 -14.73
C TYR A 661 14.05 2.84 -13.44
N GLU A 662 13.72 2.26 -12.29
CA GLU A 662 13.86 2.95 -10.99
C GLU A 662 15.31 3.23 -10.62
N LYS A 663 16.20 2.26 -10.84
CA LYS A 663 17.64 2.44 -10.63
C LYS A 663 18.17 3.56 -11.50
N ARG A 664 17.85 3.54 -12.79
CA ARG A 664 18.27 4.56 -13.74
C ARG A 664 17.82 5.96 -13.35
N GLU A 665 16.53 6.12 -12.96
CA GLU A 665 16.00 7.41 -12.49
C GLU A 665 16.67 7.88 -11.19
N LYS A 666 17.04 6.97 -10.30
CA LYS A 666 17.80 7.28 -9.08
C LYS A 666 19.21 7.75 -9.42
N ASP A 667 19.87 7.07 -10.34
CA ASP A 667 21.21 7.42 -10.79
C ASP A 667 21.20 8.79 -11.50
N GLU A 668 20.21 9.06 -12.35
CA GLU A 668 20.05 10.36 -13.02
C GLU A 668 19.87 11.52 -12.03
N ARG A 669 19.04 11.34 -11.02
CA ARG A 669 18.88 12.35 -9.95
C ARG A 669 20.18 12.58 -9.21
N LYS A 670 20.91 11.51 -8.87
CA LYS A 670 22.20 11.62 -8.20
C LYS A 670 23.24 12.34 -9.05
N ILE A 671 23.25 12.11 -10.36
CA ILE A 671 24.10 12.81 -11.31
C ILE A 671 23.80 14.31 -11.30
N ILE A 672 22.51 14.68 -11.36
CA ILE A 672 22.09 16.08 -11.33
C ILE A 672 22.51 16.75 -10.01
N GLU A 673 22.29 16.07 -8.87
CA GLU A 673 22.71 16.56 -7.55
C GLU A 673 24.21 16.80 -7.49
N LEU A 674 25.02 15.83 -7.90
CA LEU A 674 26.49 15.95 -7.88
C LEU A 674 27.02 17.01 -8.84
N ARG A 675 26.40 17.17 -10.02
CA ARG A 675 26.75 18.25 -10.94
C ARG A 675 26.47 19.63 -10.32
N ASN A 676 25.31 19.83 -9.76
CA ASN A 676 24.94 21.08 -9.10
C ASN A 676 25.84 21.36 -7.89
N GLU A 677 26.15 20.33 -7.10
CA GLU A 677 27.06 20.43 -5.97
C GLU A 677 28.46 20.85 -6.40
N LEU A 678 29.01 20.19 -7.44
CA LEU A 678 30.34 20.50 -7.97
C LEU A 678 30.40 21.90 -8.57
N GLU A 679 29.39 22.28 -9.37
CA GLU A 679 29.28 23.62 -9.96
C GLU A 679 29.23 24.69 -8.86
N THR A 680 28.38 24.54 -7.88
CA THR A 680 28.27 25.44 -6.72
C THR A 680 29.61 25.54 -6.00
N MET A 681 30.25 24.38 -5.75
CA MET A 681 31.55 24.33 -5.08
C MET A 681 32.66 25.05 -5.86
N ILE A 682 32.73 24.90 -7.19
CA ILE A 682 33.71 25.61 -8.03
C ILE A 682 33.57 27.13 -7.84
N TYR A 683 32.35 27.66 -7.92
CA TYR A 683 32.12 29.11 -7.76
C TYR A 683 32.38 29.58 -6.32
N GLU A 684 31.97 28.81 -5.29
CA GLU A 684 32.23 29.18 -3.90
C GLU A 684 33.74 29.21 -3.59
N LYS A 685 34.49 28.20 -4.05
CA LYS A 685 35.93 28.15 -3.85
C LYS A 685 36.69 29.17 -4.65
N GLN A 686 36.22 29.48 -5.85
CA GLN A 686 36.79 30.60 -6.64
C GLN A 686 36.60 31.93 -5.92
N ASN A 687 35.40 32.26 -5.48
CA ASN A 687 35.12 33.49 -4.71
C ASN A 687 35.94 33.55 -3.41
N PHE A 688 36.11 32.40 -2.74
CA PHE A 688 36.94 32.30 -1.55
C PHE A 688 38.39 32.64 -1.87
N LEU A 689 38.98 32.09 -2.94
CA LEU A 689 40.38 32.35 -3.37
C LEU A 689 40.60 33.80 -3.78
N GLU A 690 39.59 34.49 -4.30
CA GLU A 690 39.63 35.92 -4.66
C GLU A 690 39.53 36.83 -3.43
N SER A 691 39.10 36.35 -2.30
CA SER A 691 39.00 37.13 -1.07
C SER A 691 40.36 37.47 -0.46
N ASN A 692 40.52 38.69 0.08
CA ASN A 692 41.78 39.16 0.68
C ASN A 692 42.23 38.29 1.91
N ASN A 693 41.35 37.53 2.50
CA ASN A 693 41.60 36.75 3.70
C ASN A 693 42.38 35.44 3.41
N VAL A 694 42.41 34.96 2.18
CA VAL A 694 43.07 33.66 1.85
C VAL A 694 44.58 33.73 1.99
N LYS A 695 45.20 34.87 1.66
CA LYS A 695 46.64 35.09 1.83
C LYS A 695 47.13 35.07 3.28
N GLU A 696 46.24 35.18 4.24
CA GLU A 696 46.50 34.98 5.64
C GLU A 696 46.33 33.52 6.11
N LEU A 697 45.56 32.72 5.33
CA LEU A 697 45.21 31.35 5.69
C LEU A 697 46.03 30.27 5.01
N ALA A 698 46.65 30.61 3.86
CA ALA A 698 47.43 29.67 3.04
C ALA A 698 48.83 30.20 2.77
N THR A 699 49.80 29.30 2.61
CA THR A 699 51.11 29.63 2.05
C THR A 699 51.00 29.92 0.56
N ASP A 700 51.99 30.61 -0.02
CA ASP A 700 52.01 30.92 -1.44
C ASP A 700 51.98 29.64 -2.32
N GLU A 701 52.57 28.54 -1.84
CA GLU A 701 52.57 27.23 -2.50
C GLU A 701 51.19 26.59 -2.42
N GLU A 702 50.55 26.56 -1.26
CA GLU A 702 49.18 26.07 -1.11
C GLU A 702 48.21 26.88 -1.95
N TYR A 703 48.34 28.22 -1.94
CA TYR A 703 47.47 29.09 -2.71
C TYR A 703 47.57 28.81 -4.23
N SER A 704 48.79 28.72 -4.76
CA SER A 704 49.05 28.44 -6.17
C SER A 704 48.48 27.07 -6.59
N THR A 705 48.64 26.07 -5.71
CA THR A 705 48.09 24.71 -5.93
C THR A 705 46.56 24.74 -6.00
N LEU A 706 45.91 25.45 -5.07
CA LEU A 706 44.45 25.55 -5.03
C LEU A 706 43.87 26.33 -6.20
N VAL A 707 44.51 27.42 -6.63
CA VAL A 707 44.13 28.19 -7.85
C VAL A 707 44.20 27.29 -9.07
N LYS A 708 45.26 26.51 -9.19
CA LYS A 708 45.43 25.54 -10.28
C LYS A 708 44.37 24.45 -10.25
N LEU A 709 44.12 23.88 -9.11
CA LEU A 709 43.08 22.84 -8.91
C LEU A 709 41.69 23.31 -9.30
N ILE A 710 41.27 24.49 -8.83
CA ILE A 710 39.94 25.02 -9.15
C ILE A 710 39.84 25.35 -10.65
N LYS A 711 40.88 25.92 -11.26
CA LYS A 711 40.91 26.15 -12.68
C LYS A 711 40.78 24.86 -13.50
N GLU A 712 41.60 23.85 -13.21
CA GLU A 712 41.55 22.55 -13.88
C GLU A 712 40.22 21.84 -13.68
N THR A 713 39.60 21.93 -12.47
CA THR A 713 38.30 21.37 -12.19
C THR A 713 37.20 22.08 -12.95
N LYS A 714 37.29 23.41 -13.07
CA LYS A 714 36.33 24.21 -13.84
C LYS A 714 36.40 23.89 -15.32
N ASP A 715 37.63 23.91 -15.91
CA ASP A 715 37.86 23.60 -17.31
C ASP A 715 37.33 22.19 -17.64
N TRP A 716 37.64 21.21 -16.82
CA TRP A 716 37.11 19.85 -16.95
C TRP A 716 35.57 19.82 -16.84
N PHE A 717 34.96 20.57 -15.89
CA PHE A 717 33.51 20.61 -15.72
C PHE A 717 32.81 21.20 -16.94
N GLU A 718 33.35 22.24 -17.55
CA GLU A 718 32.83 22.87 -18.78
C GLU A 718 32.98 21.94 -20.00
N GLU A 719 34.09 21.20 -20.10
CA GLU A 719 34.39 20.34 -21.26
C GLU A 719 33.70 18.96 -21.18
N GLU A 720 33.58 18.34 -19.99
CA GLU A 720 33.11 16.99 -19.82
C GLU A 720 32.14 16.84 -18.63
N GLY A 721 32.42 17.50 -17.51
CA GLY A 721 31.72 17.26 -16.24
C GLY A 721 30.23 17.62 -16.31
N SER A 722 29.87 18.66 -17.08
CA SER A 722 28.47 19.14 -17.21
C SER A 722 27.54 18.12 -17.92
N TYR A 723 28.08 17.15 -18.67
CA TYR A 723 27.30 16.11 -19.34
C TYR A 723 27.73 14.66 -19.05
N THR A 724 28.79 14.47 -18.26
CA THR A 724 29.20 13.10 -17.87
C THR A 724 28.12 12.40 -17.05
N ARG A 725 27.88 11.11 -17.31
CA ARG A 725 26.97 10.25 -16.53
C ARG A 725 27.70 9.43 -15.48
N ASN A 726 29.00 9.62 -15.30
CA ASN A 726 29.80 8.84 -14.37
C ASN A 726 29.73 9.43 -12.95
N ILE A 727 28.88 8.83 -12.10
CA ILE A 727 28.70 9.22 -10.70
C ILE A 727 30.02 9.17 -9.92
N SER A 728 30.81 8.12 -10.10
CA SER A 728 32.08 7.95 -9.36
C SER A 728 33.09 9.03 -9.73
N LEU A 729 33.11 9.50 -11.00
CA LEU A 729 33.99 10.54 -11.46
C LEU A 729 33.60 11.92 -10.87
N LEU A 730 32.31 12.24 -10.85
CA LEU A 730 31.79 13.46 -10.21
C LEU A 730 32.09 13.48 -8.71
N ASP A 731 31.80 12.40 -8.02
CA ASP A 731 32.04 12.25 -6.57
C ASP A 731 33.53 12.36 -6.22
N SER A 732 34.42 11.75 -7.06
CA SER A 732 35.87 11.86 -6.88
C SER A 732 36.40 13.28 -7.03
N LYS A 733 35.85 14.05 -7.97
CA LYS A 733 36.22 15.47 -8.16
C LYS A 733 35.79 16.33 -6.98
N ILE A 734 34.56 16.10 -6.47
CA ILE A 734 34.05 16.78 -5.27
C ILE A 734 34.93 16.49 -4.06
N LYS A 735 35.30 15.22 -3.85
CA LYS A 735 36.18 14.80 -2.76
C LYS A 735 37.55 15.44 -2.86
N LEU A 736 38.16 15.39 -4.03
CA LEU A 736 39.47 16.00 -4.27
C LEU A 736 39.51 17.48 -3.91
N VAL A 737 38.52 18.25 -4.39
CA VAL A 737 38.43 19.69 -4.07
C VAL A 737 38.24 19.92 -2.57
N ASN A 738 37.39 19.13 -1.92
CA ASN A 738 37.13 19.26 -0.48
C ASN A 738 38.34 18.88 0.37
N GLU A 739 39.10 17.82 -0.02
CA GLU A 739 40.29 17.37 0.69
C GLU A 739 41.41 18.42 0.62
N GLU A 740 41.67 19.00 -0.56
CA GLU A 740 42.70 20.01 -0.73
C GLU A 740 42.37 21.34 -0.03
N PHE A 741 41.04 21.71 0.06
CA PHE A 741 40.64 22.89 0.82
C PHE A 741 40.49 22.63 2.33
N SER A 742 40.56 21.39 2.80
CA SER A 742 40.28 21.01 4.18
C SER A 742 41.20 21.68 5.20
N LYS A 743 42.49 21.78 4.91
CA LYS A 743 43.50 22.40 5.80
C LYS A 743 43.22 23.89 6.00
N ILE A 744 42.93 24.62 4.93
CA ILE A 744 42.66 26.05 4.96
C ILE A 744 41.33 26.32 5.66
N ASN A 745 40.31 25.49 5.37
CA ASN A 745 39.03 25.58 6.07
C ASN A 745 39.17 25.33 7.59
N ALA A 746 39.99 24.33 7.96
CA ALA A 746 40.27 24.06 9.37
C ALA A 746 40.94 25.26 10.05
N ARG A 747 41.94 25.88 9.40
CA ARG A 747 42.62 27.11 9.90
C ARG A 747 41.63 28.28 10.05
N ALA A 748 40.73 28.49 9.05
CA ALA A 748 39.74 29.51 9.09
C ALA A 748 38.72 29.32 10.22
N ILE A 749 38.28 28.07 10.46
CA ILE A 749 37.40 27.71 11.56
C ILE A 749 38.09 27.95 12.91
N LEU A 750 39.32 27.46 13.08
CA LEU A 750 40.07 27.65 14.31
C LEU A 750 40.31 29.14 14.64
N LYS A 751 40.62 29.97 13.64
CA LYS A 751 40.72 31.41 13.80
C LYS A 751 39.41 32.00 14.30
N LYS A 752 38.29 31.70 13.63
CA LYS A 752 36.96 32.21 13.99
C LYS A 752 36.53 31.75 15.38
N GLU A 753 36.75 30.52 15.75
CA GLU A 753 36.41 30.00 17.07
C GLU A 753 37.21 30.65 18.19
N ARG A 754 38.51 30.88 17.98
CA ARG A 754 39.37 31.57 18.89
C ARG A 754 38.90 33.02 19.08
N ASP A 755 38.69 33.76 18.01
CA ASP A 755 38.27 35.15 18.04
C ASP A 755 36.91 35.30 18.76
N LEU A 756 35.96 34.37 18.50
CA LEU A 756 34.66 34.32 19.17
C LEU A 756 34.80 33.99 20.67
N ALA A 757 35.72 33.08 21.03
CA ALA A 757 35.99 32.75 22.44
C ALA A 757 36.53 33.96 23.17
N PHE A 758 37.45 34.70 22.54
CA PHE A 758 38.02 35.93 23.13
C PHE A 758 36.96 37.05 23.28
N GLU A 759 36.08 37.23 22.29
CA GLU A 759 34.96 38.15 22.39
C GLU A 759 34.02 37.80 23.57
N LYS A 760 33.69 36.53 23.73
CA LYS A 760 32.88 36.05 24.84
C LYS A 760 33.54 36.31 26.21
N PHE A 761 34.86 36.11 26.31
CA PHE A 761 35.62 36.40 27.49
C PHE A 761 35.54 37.89 27.89
N LEU A 762 35.70 38.82 26.93
CA LEU A 762 35.59 40.25 27.16
C LEU A 762 34.16 40.66 27.57
N ILE A 763 33.16 40.10 26.95
CA ILE A 763 31.74 40.34 27.27
C ILE A 763 31.43 39.85 28.69
N LEU A 764 31.96 38.66 29.07
CA LEU A 764 31.75 38.12 30.42
C LEU A 764 32.33 39.04 31.50
N ILE A 765 33.59 39.50 31.32
CA ILE A 765 34.20 40.44 32.30
C ILE A 765 33.36 41.69 32.45
N LYS A 766 32.97 42.30 31.33
CA LYS A 766 32.16 43.52 31.33
C LYS A 766 30.78 43.33 32.01
N ASN A 767 30.15 42.22 31.75
CA ASN A 767 28.87 41.89 32.33
C ASN A 767 28.97 41.62 33.83
N ASN A 768 29.98 40.87 34.28
CA ASN A 768 30.23 40.60 35.71
C ASN A 768 30.51 41.88 36.49
N GLN A 769 31.34 42.76 35.94
CA GLN A 769 31.61 44.06 36.57
C GLN A 769 30.37 44.92 36.67
N LYS A 770 29.58 45.02 35.58
CA LYS A 770 28.33 45.77 35.55
C LYS A 770 27.30 45.23 36.52
N GLN A 771 27.16 43.92 36.59
CA GLN A 771 26.23 43.23 37.47
C GLN A 771 26.64 43.41 38.94
N TYR A 772 27.92 43.27 39.23
CA TYR A 772 28.44 43.49 40.60
C TYR A 772 28.15 44.90 41.09
N LEU A 773 28.47 45.93 40.32
CA LEU A 773 28.24 47.34 40.68
C LEU A 773 26.77 47.66 40.82
N LYS A 774 25.91 47.08 40.04
CA LYS A 774 24.47 47.35 40.06
C LYS A 774 23.72 46.60 41.15
N GLU A 775 24.03 45.34 41.39
CA GLU A 775 23.20 44.41 42.17
C GLU A 775 23.84 44.01 43.50
N TYR A 776 25.15 43.82 43.53
CA TYR A 776 25.84 43.25 44.71
C TYR A 776 26.61 44.27 45.61
N LYS A 777 27.16 45.31 45.04
CA LYS A 777 27.93 46.31 45.85
C LYS A 777 27.12 46.89 47.00
N GLN A 778 25.83 47.15 46.80
CA GLN A 778 24.95 47.67 47.85
C GLN A 778 24.31 46.59 48.72
N SER A 779 23.96 45.45 48.12
CA SER A 779 23.24 44.34 48.76
C SER A 779 24.16 43.42 49.58
N LYS A 780 25.44 43.30 49.18
CA LYS A 780 26.46 42.46 49.82
C LYS A 780 27.78 43.23 50.03
N PRO A 781 27.82 44.33 50.88
CA PRO A 781 29.01 45.14 50.97
C PRO A 781 30.25 44.40 51.48
N TRP A 782 30.09 43.28 52.20
CA TRP A 782 31.21 42.43 52.66
C TRP A 782 31.96 41.75 51.53
N THR A 783 31.46 41.75 50.28
CA THR A 783 32.14 41.21 49.11
C THR A 783 33.08 42.22 48.46
N GLU A 784 33.05 43.51 48.85
CA GLU A 784 33.86 44.57 48.24
C GLU A 784 35.36 44.32 48.41
N PHE A 785 35.80 43.84 49.62
CA PHE A 785 37.20 43.39 49.82
C PHE A 785 37.66 42.33 48.73
N PHE A 786 36.91 41.29 48.59
CA PHE A 786 37.23 40.25 47.58
C PHE A 786 37.20 40.79 46.17
N TYR A 787 36.27 41.75 45.90
CA TYR A 787 36.17 42.35 44.57
C TYR A 787 37.37 43.20 44.24
N ASP A 788 37.85 44.04 45.17
CA ASP A 788 38.97 44.97 44.95
C ASP A 788 40.34 44.28 45.04
N ASP A 789 40.56 43.40 46.03
CA ASP A 789 41.89 42.81 46.31
C ASP A 789 42.15 41.47 45.57
N ASP A 790 41.11 40.67 45.29
CA ASP A 790 41.27 39.35 44.61
C ASP A 790 40.68 39.35 43.21
N TYR A 791 39.40 39.75 42.99
CA TYR A 791 38.73 39.61 41.73
C TYR A 791 39.27 40.59 40.68
N ILE A 792 39.29 41.86 40.91
CA ILE A 792 39.73 42.90 39.95
C ILE A 792 41.21 42.73 39.55
N PRO A 793 42.19 42.52 40.47
CA PRO A 793 43.56 42.30 40.08
C PRO A 793 43.76 41.06 39.24
N ARG A 794 43.10 39.97 39.60
CA ARG A 794 43.19 38.70 38.83
C ARG A 794 42.56 38.84 37.47
N ILE A 795 41.40 39.44 37.36
CA ILE A 795 40.75 39.68 36.06
C ILE A 795 41.61 40.61 35.19
N LYS A 796 42.17 41.64 35.76
CA LYS A 796 43.10 42.52 35.03
C LYS A 796 44.32 41.78 34.51
N GLN A 797 44.93 40.93 35.31
CA GLN A 797 46.05 40.09 34.91
C GLN A 797 45.69 39.17 33.77
N LEU A 798 44.56 38.43 33.87
CA LEU A 798 44.06 37.53 32.80
C LEU A 798 43.77 38.30 31.53
N ASN A 799 43.06 39.41 31.63
CA ASN A 799 42.72 40.23 30.48
C ASN A 799 43.97 40.80 29.78
N ASP A 800 44.92 41.33 30.53
CA ASP A 800 46.14 41.90 29.98
C ASP A 800 47.00 40.81 29.31
N THR A 801 47.09 39.62 29.95
CA THR A 801 47.84 38.45 29.40
C THR A 801 47.16 37.95 28.11
N LEU A 802 45.84 37.76 28.11
CA LEU A 802 45.11 37.27 26.94
C LEU A 802 45.13 38.30 25.83
N THR A 803 44.98 39.59 26.13
CA THR A 803 45.05 40.69 25.16
C THR A 803 46.45 40.75 24.50
N GLU A 804 47.51 40.68 25.27
CA GLU A 804 48.90 40.62 24.72
C GLU A 804 49.12 39.43 23.83
N LYS A 805 48.65 38.20 24.27
CA LYS A 805 48.74 37.02 23.47
C LYS A 805 47.92 37.14 22.16
N MET A 806 46.71 37.70 22.23
CA MET A 806 45.87 37.93 21.05
C MET A 806 46.47 38.96 20.08
N GLU A 807 47.09 40.04 20.61
CA GLU A 807 47.81 41.02 19.78
C GLU A 807 49.00 40.43 19.06
N LYS A 808 49.76 39.54 19.72
CA LYS A 808 50.86 38.77 19.12
C LYS A 808 50.34 37.78 18.09
N GLN A 809 49.25 37.09 18.42
CA GLN A 809 48.59 36.15 17.50
C GLN A 809 48.08 36.84 16.26
N ASN A 810 47.49 38.01 16.35
CA ASN A 810 46.97 38.79 15.20
C ASN A 810 48.09 39.31 14.26
N LYS A 811 49.34 39.27 14.68
CA LYS A 811 50.52 39.59 13.84
C LYS A 811 51.04 38.37 13.09
N LEU A 812 50.67 37.14 13.53
CA LEU A 812 51.07 35.90 12.88
C LEU A 812 50.15 35.56 11.71
N LYS A 813 50.71 34.86 10.70
CA LYS A 813 49.91 34.24 9.67
C LYS A 813 49.16 33.02 10.25
N THR A 814 47.99 32.75 9.79
CA THR A 814 47.11 31.70 10.38
C THR A 814 47.64 30.27 10.13
N TYR A 815 48.59 30.11 9.19
CA TYR A 815 49.28 28.85 8.91
C TYR A 815 50.53 28.65 9.80
N GLU A 816 50.90 29.64 10.58
CA GLU A 816 51.98 29.52 11.59
C GLU A 816 51.41 28.93 12.88
N GLU A 817 52.29 28.35 13.75
CA GLU A 817 51.80 27.78 15.00
C GLU A 817 51.13 28.83 15.88
N PRO A 818 49.96 28.53 16.43
CA PRO A 818 49.21 29.52 17.20
C PRO A 818 49.88 29.75 18.55
N ILE A 819 50.01 31.03 18.97
CA ILE A 819 50.47 31.45 20.32
C ILE A 819 49.41 31.14 21.36
N ILE A 820 48.14 31.20 20.96
CA ILE A 820 46.99 30.94 21.83
C ILE A 820 45.92 30.15 21.08
N ASN A 821 45.31 29.20 21.75
CA ASN A 821 44.21 28.39 21.20
C ASN A 821 42.90 28.71 21.93
N LYS A 822 41.79 28.20 21.38
CA LYS A 822 40.43 28.38 21.94
C LYS A 822 40.33 27.82 23.35
N GLU A 823 40.90 26.65 23.61
CA GLU A 823 40.83 25.94 24.90
C GLU A 823 41.45 26.74 26.02
N GLU A 824 42.59 27.40 25.76
CA GLU A 824 43.22 28.27 26.73
C GLU A 824 42.30 29.46 27.12
N ILE A 825 41.68 30.10 26.13
CA ILE A 825 40.73 31.21 26.38
C ILE A 825 39.49 30.75 27.16
N GLU A 826 38.99 29.56 26.83
CA GLU A 826 37.83 28.97 27.54
C GLU A 826 38.19 28.59 28.99
N ASN A 827 39.41 28.15 29.25
CA ASN A 827 39.87 27.87 30.60
C ASN A 827 39.96 29.17 31.45
N ASP A 828 40.54 30.22 30.87
CA ASP A 828 40.56 31.53 31.54
C ASP A 828 39.17 32.10 31.75
N THR A 829 38.27 31.86 30.79
CA THR A 829 36.81 32.22 30.90
C THR A 829 36.18 31.53 32.10
N LYS A 830 36.41 30.21 32.24
CA LYS A 830 35.92 29.42 33.38
C LYS A 830 36.53 29.92 34.73
N GLU A 831 37.79 30.30 34.71
CA GLU A 831 38.41 30.88 35.89
C GLU A 831 37.70 32.18 36.34
N VAL A 832 37.40 33.07 35.38
CA VAL A 832 36.60 34.31 35.63
C VAL A 832 35.23 33.97 36.18
N GLU A 833 34.52 33.01 35.60
CA GLU A 833 33.24 32.58 36.11
C GLU A 833 33.27 32.06 37.55
N ASN A 834 34.29 31.22 37.83
CA ASN A 834 34.43 30.60 39.13
C ASN A 834 34.82 31.65 40.22
N LEU A 835 35.70 32.59 39.89
CA LEU A 835 36.03 33.70 40.78
C LEU A 835 34.81 34.57 41.07
N TYR A 836 34.00 34.88 40.02
CA TYR A 836 32.78 35.67 40.19
C TYR A 836 31.76 34.92 41.05
N LYS A 837 31.54 33.64 40.82
CA LYS A 837 30.65 32.78 41.61
C LYS A 837 31.13 32.69 43.08
N LYS A 838 32.44 32.54 43.29
CA LYS A 838 33.01 32.55 44.65
C LYS A 838 32.74 33.85 45.39
N MET A 839 32.96 34.97 44.73
CA MET A 839 32.75 36.31 45.28
C MET A 839 31.30 36.54 45.69
N ILE A 840 30.36 36.30 44.78
CA ILE A 840 28.93 36.57 45.07
C ILE A 840 28.32 35.65 46.11
N ASN A 841 28.96 34.49 46.36
CA ASN A 841 28.51 33.49 47.34
C ASN A 841 29.28 33.54 48.64
N LEU A 842 30.14 34.55 48.85
CA LEU A 842 30.80 34.76 50.14
C LEU A 842 29.78 34.91 51.29
N PRO A 843 29.90 34.12 52.37
CA PRO A 843 28.98 34.19 53.47
C PRO A 843 29.12 35.56 54.20
N CYS A 844 28.01 36.10 54.61
CA CYS A 844 28.02 37.36 55.46
C CYS A 844 28.71 37.03 56.75
N PRO A 845 29.69 37.82 57.15
CA PRO A 845 30.46 37.55 58.36
C PRO A 845 29.65 37.84 59.65
N ILE A 846 28.39 38.29 59.53
CA ILE A 846 27.56 38.70 60.67
C ILE A 846 26.36 37.76 60.80
N HIS A 847 26.04 37.46 62.12
CA HIS A 847 24.89 36.61 62.43
C HIS A 847 23.57 37.20 61.88
N PRO A 848 22.60 36.38 61.34
CA PRO A 848 21.37 36.93 60.76
C PRO A 848 20.57 37.96 61.53
N HIS A 849 20.66 37.96 62.88
CA HIS A 849 19.96 38.90 63.74
C HIS A 849 20.64 40.28 63.89
N GLN A 850 21.81 40.54 63.30
CA GLN A 850 22.55 41.80 63.40
C GLN A 850 22.64 42.60 62.11
N ARG A 851 21.94 42.17 61.07
CA ARG A 851 22.06 42.67 59.65
C ARG A 851 21.48 44.05 59.41
N GLU A 852 20.61 44.59 60.34
CA GLU A 852 19.84 45.81 60.01
C GLU A 852 20.53 47.09 60.45
N ASN A 853 21.66 47.04 61.17
CA ASN A 853 22.20 48.24 61.79
C ASN A 853 23.73 48.48 61.64
N ILE A 854 24.40 47.85 60.65
CA ILE A 854 25.85 48.04 60.54
C ILE A 854 26.18 48.92 59.34
N LYS A 855 26.91 50.03 59.60
CA LYS A 855 27.51 50.85 58.54
C LYS A 855 28.77 50.11 57.98
N LEU A 856 29.15 50.41 56.75
CA LEU A 856 30.36 49.89 56.15
C LEU A 856 31.63 50.03 56.92
N GLU A 857 31.80 51.13 57.76
CA GLU A 857 32.91 51.46 58.63
C GLU A 857 33.09 50.47 59.81
N ASP A 858 31.98 49.85 60.24
CA ASP A 858 32.00 48.88 61.34
C ASP A 858 32.47 47.46 60.88
N LEU A 859 32.38 47.14 59.60
CA LEU A 859 32.86 45.89 59.07
C LEU A 859 34.36 45.78 58.93
N PHE A 860 35.07 46.90 58.72
CA PHE A 860 36.52 46.96 58.59
C PHE A 860 37.24 46.76 59.92
N ASN A 861 36.57 47.01 61.05
CA ASN A 861 37.13 46.80 62.40
C ASN A 861 37.00 45.31 62.86
N PHE A 862 36.31 44.48 62.15
CA PHE A 862 36.07 43.01 62.41
C PHE A 862 36.89 42.03 61.51
N LEU A 863 37.52 42.54 60.49
CA LEU A 863 38.48 41.84 59.64
C LEU A 863 39.91 42.25 60.03
#